data_1ea8cf72738f7d68d693bbc26eb9ee98
#
_entry.id   1ea8cf72738f7d68d693bbc26eb9ee98
#
_cell.length_a   1.000
_cell.length_b   1.000
_cell.length_c   1.000
_cell.angle_alpha   90.00
_cell.angle_beta   90.00
_cell.angle_gamma   90.00
#
_symmetry.space_group_name_H-M   'P 1'
#
loop_
_entity.id
_entity.type
_entity.pdbx_description
1 polymer ?
#
loop_
_entity_poly.entity_id
_entity_poly.type
_entity_poly.pdbx_seq_one_letter_code
_entity_poly.pdbx_strand_id
1 'polypeptide(L)'
;MKRQRIVKLLFLTILFLGIGNTYAQNSAVTQVKLDNGLTIILNEDHSKTEVFGMVVVNAGAKNDPKDATGMAHYQEHMLFKGTTELGTSNWEKEKPHIDRIIALYDKLAITKDDSLRTKIQKEINEESIEAGKYTVLNEMSTLIDKMGGTNLNAGTGVDQTVYYNSFPPNQIERWAELYSHRFINPVFRAFQSELETVYEEKNMYQDNFITALLDAFNKNFYKEHPYGQQTIIGETEHLKNPSLSKMYEFFHTYYVANNMAVVLIGDFDSETVIPLLKEKFGQWKKADLPKKQKYAEKEFNGREEVVGKYSPIKMALLGFRTVPVGHPDELALSIFNNLISNEKGTGVLNKLAQNGELMAVEAIEIHNQDYGANMFLVVPKLIGQKLEKAEELVLTAIRKVRDGDVDEQALEQSKKEMYVNFQLELEDFETRGNTIASYFMNGKDANELFSKPEKINALNKAEVLRVAKKYYGDNYLAFYSKMGSPDKEKLSKPNYDPVVTDKKAVSQFAKRYENISEKDYEAKYVDFNKDVQQVKLAKGVKLYAVNNPKNDIYTVDIIFNLGTLKVKEAKYVAELFNTSGSENMSRDEVQTAFAQIGSSYSCSADGEQVVISLSGMEENMEEAMNLIGKLIANPVVSEEDLKTTAKSMISERKYEREDPAAVGQALLSYVAYADKTESKHRLRKKEIKKFKTDDFKRVWNSIQQYECDVHYAGKTDVVELGKIISKNINFASNPIAEDKTVLPKIKNYSKQVVYFIDRKDAVQSNIYFLLNGDRFAKEQVPVQEAFNAYFGGGFSGLVLQEIREYRSLAYSAWAGYLSAGREGENNYFMGMIGTQADKTLDAIKVFNDLKTNMPQMPERMSYIKPYLQQQVITAYPNFRYLSESLVAWEELGYDKDPSKYTSQMAKELSFENINDFYKSHIQSQPMVTMIVGDKSKIDMEKLSEYGEIITIKEKELYTK
;
A
#
# COMPACT_ATOMS: atom_id res chain seq x y z
N MET A 1 -40.57 -49.89 -24.70
CA MET A 1 -39.62 -48.88 -25.27
C MET A 1 -39.97 -47.41 -24.98
N LYS A 2 -41.18 -46.99 -24.70
CA LYS A 2 -41.50 -45.59 -24.34
C LYS A 2 -41.19 -45.20 -22.87
N ARG A 3 -41.22 -46.15 -21.93
CA ARG A 3 -40.89 -45.88 -20.52
C ARG A 3 -39.37 -45.69 -20.22
N GLN A 4 -38.49 -46.29 -21.02
CA GLN A 4 -37.03 -46.15 -20.84
C GLN A 4 -36.46 -44.84 -21.42
N ARG A 5 -37.17 -44.17 -22.32
CA ARG A 5 -36.78 -42.84 -22.83
C ARG A 5 -37.19 -41.70 -21.89
N ILE A 6 -38.25 -41.84 -21.13
CA ILE A 6 -38.69 -40.82 -20.15
C ILE A 6 -37.76 -40.84 -18.93
N VAL A 7 -37.29 -42.01 -18.49
CA VAL A 7 -36.33 -42.12 -17.36
C VAL A 7 -34.93 -41.58 -17.75
N LYS A 8 -34.50 -41.77 -19.01
CA LYS A 8 -33.23 -41.15 -19.49
C LYS A 8 -33.32 -39.65 -19.69
N LEU A 9 -34.48 -39.08 -20.04
CA LEU A 9 -34.66 -37.62 -20.11
C LEU A 9 -34.77 -36.98 -18.73
N LEU A 10 -35.39 -37.64 -17.74
CA LEU A 10 -35.40 -37.15 -16.35
C LEU A 10 -34.03 -37.24 -15.68
N PHE A 11 -33.18 -38.22 -16.00
CA PHE A 11 -31.81 -38.32 -15.48
C PHE A 11 -30.87 -37.29 -16.14
N LEU A 12 -31.06 -36.93 -17.42
CA LEU A 12 -30.31 -35.84 -18.05
C LEU A 12 -30.75 -34.45 -17.57
N THR A 13 -32.02 -34.24 -17.22
CA THR A 13 -32.48 -32.96 -16.66
C THR A 13 -32.09 -32.76 -15.20
N ILE A 14 -31.89 -33.85 -14.42
CA ILE A 14 -31.41 -33.79 -13.05
C ILE A 14 -29.89 -33.62 -13.03
N LEU A 15 -29.14 -34.14 -14.03
CA LEU A 15 -27.68 -33.88 -14.14
C LEU A 15 -27.36 -32.45 -14.61
N PHE A 16 -28.24 -31.76 -15.34
CA PHE A 16 -28.08 -30.35 -15.73
C PHE A 16 -28.54 -29.35 -14.68
N LEU A 17 -29.33 -29.79 -13.68
CA LEU A 17 -29.71 -28.95 -12.51
C LEU A 17 -28.76 -29.10 -11.33
N GLY A 18 -27.78 -30.04 -11.37
CA GLY A 18 -26.78 -30.28 -10.33
C GLY A 18 -25.43 -29.60 -10.56
N ILE A 19 -25.19 -29.02 -11.75
CA ILE A 19 -23.91 -28.36 -12.08
C ILE A 19 -24.02 -26.83 -12.02
N GLY A 20 -25.24 -26.29 -11.86
CA GLY A 20 -25.51 -24.84 -11.83
C GLY A 20 -25.43 -24.17 -10.47
N ASN A 21 -25.15 -24.89 -9.37
CA ASN A 21 -25.26 -24.34 -8.02
C ASN A 21 -23.97 -24.34 -7.19
N THR A 22 -22.81 -24.55 -7.77
CA THR A 22 -21.54 -24.46 -7.01
C THR A 22 -20.77 -23.14 -7.23
N TYR A 23 -21.28 -22.25 -8.09
CA TYR A 23 -20.61 -20.97 -8.37
C TYR A 23 -21.20 -19.74 -7.67
N ALA A 24 -22.29 -19.89 -6.91
CA ALA A 24 -23.04 -18.76 -6.35
C ALA A 24 -22.91 -18.55 -4.84
N GLN A 25 -22.01 -19.25 -4.14
CA GLN A 25 -22.09 -19.30 -2.68
C GLN A 25 -21.18 -18.31 -1.93
N ASN A 26 -20.30 -17.53 -2.60
CA ASN A 26 -19.37 -16.62 -1.89
C ASN A 26 -19.33 -15.16 -2.37
N SER A 27 -20.24 -14.72 -3.24
CA SER A 27 -20.22 -13.36 -3.81
C SER A 27 -21.39 -12.45 -3.42
N ALA A 28 -22.40 -12.95 -2.76
CA ALA A 28 -23.55 -12.11 -2.40
C ALA A 28 -23.22 -11.12 -1.29
N VAL A 29 -23.57 -9.85 -1.54
CA VAL A 29 -23.51 -8.78 -0.55
C VAL A 29 -24.89 -8.63 0.09
N THR A 30 -24.96 -8.71 1.41
CA THR A 30 -26.16 -8.39 2.17
C THR A 30 -26.19 -6.89 2.47
N GLN A 31 -27.14 -6.16 1.93
CA GLN A 31 -27.28 -4.73 2.15
C GLN A 31 -28.55 -4.42 2.94
N VAL A 32 -28.42 -3.77 4.07
CA VAL A 32 -29.50 -3.40 4.98
C VAL A 32 -29.49 -1.90 5.23
N LYS A 33 -30.62 -1.24 5.01
CA LYS A 33 -30.80 0.18 5.36
C LYS A 33 -31.55 0.29 6.69
N LEU A 34 -30.97 0.98 7.67
CA LEU A 34 -31.56 1.22 8.98
C LEU A 34 -32.59 2.35 8.94
N ASP A 35 -33.43 2.45 9.98
CA ASP A 35 -34.45 3.52 10.13
C ASP A 35 -33.82 4.93 10.18
N ASN A 36 -32.62 5.05 10.74
CA ASN A 36 -31.86 6.30 10.72
C ASN A 36 -31.20 6.62 9.37
N GLY A 37 -31.37 5.74 8.38
CA GLY A 37 -30.85 5.92 7.01
C GLY A 37 -29.46 5.39 6.78
N LEU A 38 -28.75 4.89 7.79
CA LEU A 38 -27.44 4.24 7.65
C LEU A 38 -27.57 2.98 6.77
N THR A 39 -26.60 2.77 5.91
CA THR A 39 -26.50 1.53 5.12
C THR A 39 -25.46 0.60 5.75
N ILE A 40 -25.86 -0.64 6.06
CA ILE A 40 -24.95 -1.72 6.46
C ILE A 40 -24.74 -2.61 5.25
N ILE A 41 -23.49 -2.94 4.93
CA ILE A 41 -23.10 -3.76 3.79
C ILE A 41 -22.20 -4.87 4.30
N LEU A 42 -22.61 -6.12 4.14
CA LEU A 42 -21.94 -7.31 4.62
C LEU A 42 -21.56 -8.22 3.46
N ASN A 43 -20.32 -8.68 3.42
CA ASN A 43 -19.85 -9.67 2.47
C ASN A 43 -19.13 -10.79 3.23
N GLU A 44 -19.83 -11.92 3.43
CA GLU A 44 -19.28 -13.08 4.12
C GLU A 44 -18.17 -13.74 3.30
N ASP A 45 -17.07 -14.05 3.95
CA ASP A 45 -15.93 -14.69 3.33
C ASP A 45 -15.09 -15.47 4.36
N HIS A 46 -15.28 -16.78 4.41
CA HIS A 46 -14.64 -17.68 5.36
C HIS A 46 -13.26 -18.22 4.91
N SER A 47 -12.68 -17.65 3.87
CA SER A 47 -11.38 -18.10 3.35
C SER A 47 -10.19 -17.58 4.14
N LYS A 48 -10.40 -16.54 4.93
CA LYS A 48 -9.42 -15.98 5.88
C LYS A 48 -10.05 -15.94 7.26
N THR A 49 -9.24 -16.06 8.31
CA THR A 49 -9.66 -15.93 9.72
C THR A 49 -9.62 -14.47 10.18
N GLU A 50 -10.18 -13.58 9.38
CA GLU A 50 -10.08 -12.13 9.53
C GLU A 50 -11.40 -11.48 9.14
N VAL A 51 -11.69 -10.33 9.74
CA VAL A 51 -12.75 -9.42 9.33
C VAL A 51 -12.14 -8.05 9.04
N PHE A 52 -12.42 -7.53 7.86
CA PHE A 52 -12.16 -6.13 7.49
C PHE A 52 -13.40 -5.30 7.78
N GLY A 53 -13.25 -4.28 8.61
CA GLY A 53 -14.33 -3.36 8.98
C GLY A 53 -14.04 -1.94 8.55
N MET A 54 -15.00 -1.31 7.86
CA MET A 54 -14.88 0.05 7.32
C MET A 54 -16.13 0.87 7.62
N VAL A 55 -15.94 2.14 7.98
CA VAL A 55 -16.98 3.17 7.96
C VAL A 55 -16.69 4.13 6.82
N VAL A 56 -17.67 4.34 5.96
CA VAL A 56 -17.59 5.22 4.79
C VAL A 56 -18.45 6.46 5.03
N VAL A 57 -17.89 7.63 4.79
CA VAL A 57 -18.60 8.92 4.80
C VAL A 57 -18.61 9.45 3.36
N ASN A 58 -19.78 9.72 2.81
CA ASN A 58 -19.94 10.28 1.46
C ASN A 58 -19.69 11.81 1.48
N ALA A 59 -18.49 12.18 1.92
CA ALA A 59 -17.97 13.54 1.91
C ALA A 59 -16.44 13.48 1.90
N GLY A 60 -15.83 14.29 1.06
CA GLY A 60 -14.38 14.41 0.91
C GLY A 60 -13.97 15.86 0.64
N ALA A 61 -12.79 16.05 0.10
CA ALA A 61 -12.21 17.39 -0.11
C ALA A 61 -13.07 18.30 -0.98
N LYS A 62 -13.90 17.78 -1.89
CA LYS A 62 -14.83 18.61 -2.68
C LYS A 62 -15.90 19.32 -1.83
N ASN A 63 -16.15 18.84 -0.63
CA ASN A 63 -17.13 19.36 0.29
C ASN A 63 -16.54 20.43 1.22
N ASP A 64 -15.23 20.67 1.19
CA ASP A 64 -14.58 21.69 1.98
C ASP A 64 -15.13 23.08 1.66
N PRO A 65 -15.31 23.97 2.65
CA PRO A 65 -15.56 25.37 2.39
C PRO A 65 -14.41 25.96 1.57
N LYS A 66 -14.72 26.81 0.59
CA LYS A 66 -13.71 27.44 -0.28
C LYS A 66 -12.66 28.26 0.49
N ASP A 67 -13.01 28.75 1.66
CA ASP A 67 -12.14 29.55 2.55
C ASP A 67 -11.56 28.72 3.71
N ALA A 68 -11.67 27.37 3.62
CA ALA A 68 -11.13 26.45 4.63
C ALA A 68 -10.89 25.07 4.01
N THR A 69 -10.08 25.01 2.95
CA THR A 69 -9.71 23.76 2.28
C THR A 69 -8.79 22.89 3.14
N GLY A 70 -8.83 21.57 2.93
CA GLY A 70 -8.13 20.58 3.77
C GLY A 70 -8.93 20.16 5.00
N MET A 71 -10.18 20.63 5.12
CA MET A 71 -11.01 20.39 6.31
C MET A 71 -11.42 18.92 6.42
N ALA A 72 -11.85 18.29 5.32
CA ALA A 72 -12.21 16.87 5.31
C ALA A 72 -11.04 15.98 5.77
N HIS A 73 -9.83 16.27 5.27
CA HIS A 73 -8.62 15.55 5.63
C HIS A 73 -8.24 15.79 7.11
N TYR A 74 -8.26 17.04 7.54
CA TYR A 74 -7.97 17.34 8.95
C TYR A 74 -9.03 16.75 9.90
N GLN A 75 -10.30 16.71 9.48
CA GLN A 75 -11.39 16.04 10.21
C GLN A 75 -11.10 14.56 10.40
N GLU A 76 -10.55 13.90 9.38
CA GLU A 76 -10.12 12.51 9.43
C GLU A 76 -9.14 12.27 10.57
N HIS A 77 -8.07 13.07 10.67
CA HIS A 77 -7.09 13.00 11.76
C HIS A 77 -7.73 13.19 13.13
N MET A 78 -8.62 14.17 13.25
CA MET A 78 -9.23 14.51 14.53
C MET A 78 -10.18 13.44 15.07
N LEU A 79 -10.74 12.58 14.22
CA LEU A 79 -11.62 11.49 14.67
C LEU A 79 -10.88 10.30 15.29
N PHE A 80 -9.55 10.34 15.38
CA PHE A 80 -8.74 9.43 16.19
C PHE A 80 -8.55 9.94 17.65
N LYS A 81 -8.93 11.18 17.94
CA LYS A 81 -8.66 11.83 19.24
C LYS A 81 -9.73 11.56 20.31
N GLY A 82 -10.78 10.80 19.96
CA GLY A 82 -11.82 10.33 20.87
C GLY A 82 -13.05 11.25 20.95
N THR A 83 -13.84 11.04 21.99
CA THR A 83 -15.17 11.63 22.16
C THR A 83 -15.30 12.26 23.56
N THR A 84 -16.49 12.68 23.97
CA THR A 84 -16.76 13.12 25.34
C THR A 84 -16.58 12.02 26.39
N GLU A 85 -16.40 10.74 26.00
CA GLU A 85 -16.25 9.60 26.91
C GLU A 85 -14.96 8.81 26.64
N LEU A 86 -14.53 8.71 25.39
CA LEU A 86 -13.29 8.05 24.94
C LEU A 86 -12.19 9.10 24.83
N GLY A 87 -10.99 8.83 25.32
CA GLY A 87 -9.85 9.75 25.22
C GLY A 87 -9.83 10.83 26.29
N THR A 88 -10.62 10.69 27.35
CA THR A 88 -10.62 11.61 28.49
C THR A 88 -10.78 10.85 29.81
N SER A 89 -10.03 11.27 30.82
CA SER A 89 -10.17 10.77 32.18
C SER A 89 -11.29 11.52 32.95
N ASN A 90 -11.62 12.76 32.54
CA ASN A 90 -12.67 13.60 33.17
C ASN A 90 -13.14 14.71 32.22
N TRP A 91 -14.19 14.45 31.47
CA TRP A 91 -14.74 15.39 30.50
C TRP A 91 -15.22 16.71 31.10
N GLU A 92 -15.87 16.67 32.28
CA GLU A 92 -16.40 17.88 32.93
C GLU A 92 -15.28 18.89 33.25
N LYS A 93 -14.09 18.40 33.57
CA LYS A 93 -12.94 19.26 33.86
C LYS A 93 -12.19 19.66 32.58
N GLU A 94 -12.17 18.80 31.57
CA GLU A 94 -11.52 19.05 30.29
C GLU A 94 -12.28 20.04 29.40
N LYS A 95 -13.62 19.95 29.41
CA LYS A 95 -14.52 20.72 28.54
C LYS A 95 -14.27 22.23 28.55
N PRO A 96 -14.12 22.93 29.70
CA PRO A 96 -13.90 24.39 29.71
C PRO A 96 -12.65 24.81 28.94
N HIS A 97 -11.58 24.00 29.00
CA HIS A 97 -10.35 24.26 28.28
C HIS A 97 -10.53 24.01 26.75
N ILE A 98 -11.23 22.94 26.35
CA ILE A 98 -11.60 22.67 24.96
C ILE A 98 -12.46 23.81 24.38
N ASP A 99 -13.49 24.26 25.11
CA ASP A 99 -14.34 25.38 24.67
C ASP A 99 -13.51 26.68 24.49
N ARG A 100 -12.52 26.90 25.35
CA ARG A 100 -11.61 28.05 25.24
C ARG A 100 -10.68 27.91 24.04
N ILE A 101 -10.13 26.72 23.80
CA ILE A 101 -9.28 26.44 22.63
C ILE A 101 -10.06 26.68 21.32
N ILE A 102 -11.30 26.22 21.22
CA ILE A 102 -12.17 26.48 20.07
C ILE A 102 -12.31 27.97 19.79
N ALA A 103 -12.68 28.76 20.82
CA ALA A 103 -12.86 30.20 20.71
C ALA A 103 -11.55 30.93 20.32
N LEU A 104 -10.41 30.47 20.82
CA LEU A 104 -9.09 31.03 20.49
C LEU A 104 -8.67 30.73 19.04
N TYR A 105 -8.91 29.52 18.52
CA TYR A 105 -8.63 29.18 17.12
C TYR A 105 -9.54 29.99 16.18
N ASP A 106 -10.82 30.13 16.47
CA ASP A 106 -11.72 30.93 15.66
C ASP A 106 -11.29 32.43 15.66
N LYS A 107 -10.79 32.96 16.78
CA LYS A 107 -10.19 34.29 16.88
C LYS A 107 -8.88 34.36 16.09
N LEU A 108 -8.02 33.36 16.17
CA LEU A 108 -6.75 33.26 15.41
C LEU A 108 -7.00 33.29 13.90
N ALA A 109 -8.02 32.56 13.43
CA ALA A 109 -8.36 32.44 12.00
C ALA A 109 -8.66 33.81 11.34
N ILE A 110 -9.21 34.78 12.08
CA ILE A 110 -9.56 36.10 11.57
C ILE A 110 -8.54 37.19 11.92
N THR A 111 -7.54 36.88 12.76
CA THR A 111 -6.55 37.85 13.26
C THR A 111 -5.40 37.95 12.25
N LYS A 112 -5.09 39.18 11.77
CA LYS A 112 -4.02 39.47 10.81
C LYS A 112 -2.75 40.07 11.44
N ASP A 113 -2.85 40.62 12.65
CA ASP A 113 -1.72 41.22 13.37
C ASP A 113 -0.83 40.13 13.96
N ASP A 114 0.43 40.04 13.54
CA ASP A 114 1.37 39.00 13.95
C ASP A 114 1.66 38.96 15.46
N SER A 115 1.73 40.12 16.11
CA SER A 115 1.95 40.19 17.56
C SER A 115 0.73 39.66 18.35
N LEU A 116 -0.47 39.98 17.87
CA LEU A 116 -1.70 39.44 18.45
C LEU A 116 -1.86 37.96 18.18
N ARG A 117 -1.49 37.50 16.97
CA ARG A 117 -1.47 36.07 16.63
C ARG A 117 -0.54 35.29 17.54
N THR A 118 0.69 35.74 17.75
CA THR A 118 1.64 35.14 18.68
C THR A 118 1.07 35.05 20.11
N LYS A 119 0.37 36.09 20.57
CA LYS A 119 -0.27 36.07 21.88
C LYS A 119 -1.39 35.03 21.96
N ILE A 120 -2.25 34.98 20.93
CA ILE A 120 -3.36 33.99 20.90
C ILE A 120 -2.78 32.56 20.83
N GLN A 121 -1.75 32.32 20.05
CA GLN A 121 -1.07 31.01 19.97
C GLN A 121 -0.50 30.59 21.34
N LYS A 122 0.06 31.54 22.11
CA LYS A 122 0.53 31.24 23.45
C LYS A 122 -0.64 30.87 24.39
N GLU A 123 -1.76 31.61 24.34
CA GLU A 123 -2.96 31.27 25.10
C GLU A 123 -3.51 29.88 24.71
N ILE A 124 -3.50 29.53 23.41
CA ILE A 124 -3.89 28.18 22.92
C ILE A 124 -3.00 27.11 23.56
N ASN A 125 -1.68 27.31 23.58
CA ASN A 125 -0.73 26.35 24.15
C ASN A 125 -0.97 26.18 25.67
N GLU A 126 -1.16 27.30 26.43
CA GLU A 126 -1.46 27.26 27.85
C GLU A 126 -2.74 26.46 28.13
N GLU A 127 -3.82 26.70 27.40
CA GLU A 127 -5.09 25.95 27.53
C GLU A 127 -4.95 24.48 27.10
N SER A 128 -4.12 24.19 26.08
CA SER A 128 -3.86 22.83 25.64
C SER A 128 -3.09 22.01 26.68
N ILE A 129 -2.16 22.65 27.42
CA ILE A 129 -1.45 22.02 28.55
C ILE A 129 -2.42 21.69 29.67
N GLU A 130 -3.35 22.60 29.99
CA GLU A 130 -4.38 22.39 31.05
C GLU A 130 -5.35 21.25 30.63
N ALA A 131 -5.84 21.25 29.39
CA ALA A 131 -6.69 20.17 28.85
C ALA A 131 -5.95 18.82 28.89
N GLY A 132 -4.66 18.84 28.58
CA GLY A 132 -3.79 17.65 28.55
C GLY A 132 -3.75 16.86 29.85
N LYS A 133 -3.99 17.50 30.99
CA LYS A 133 -4.08 16.83 32.30
C LYS A 133 -5.21 15.80 32.39
N TYR A 134 -6.22 15.94 31.53
CA TYR A 134 -7.39 15.07 31.50
C TYR A 134 -7.43 14.21 30.24
N THR A 135 -6.61 14.51 29.25
CA THR A 135 -6.57 13.80 27.96
C THR A 135 -5.90 12.43 28.10
N VAL A 136 -6.51 11.40 27.51
CA VAL A 136 -5.93 10.06 27.32
C VAL A 136 -5.62 9.91 25.84
N LEU A 137 -4.37 10.20 25.47
CA LEU A 137 -3.95 10.14 24.06
C LEU A 137 -3.92 8.70 23.54
N ASN A 138 -4.26 8.53 22.26
CA ASN A 138 -4.21 7.25 21.51
C ASN A 138 -5.00 6.10 22.13
N GLU A 139 -5.94 6.39 23.03
CA GLU A 139 -6.73 5.34 23.68
C GLU A 139 -7.50 4.49 22.67
N MET A 140 -8.04 5.11 21.60
CA MET A 140 -8.71 4.39 20.53
C MET A 140 -7.79 3.36 19.87
N SER A 141 -6.59 3.75 19.48
CA SER A 141 -5.61 2.86 18.85
C SER A 141 -5.20 1.74 19.81
N THR A 142 -5.01 2.06 21.10
CA THR A 142 -4.71 1.06 22.14
C THR A 142 -5.83 0.01 22.28
N LEU A 143 -7.11 0.43 22.17
CA LEU A 143 -8.25 -0.50 22.22
C LEU A 143 -8.32 -1.38 20.97
N ILE A 144 -7.94 -0.85 19.80
CA ILE A 144 -7.84 -1.61 18.55
C ILE A 144 -6.70 -2.64 18.64
N ASP A 145 -5.53 -2.23 19.12
CA ASP A 145 -4.42 -3.17 19.33
C ASP A 145 -4.83 -4.28 20.31
N LYS A 146 -5.51 -3.93 21.41
CA LYS A 146 -5.97 -4.89 22.41
C LYS A 146 -6.93 -5.94 21.86
N MET A 147 -7.77 -5.60 20.88
CA MET A 147 -8.61 -6.59 20.20
C MET A 147 -7.89 -7.36 19.08
N GLY A 148 -6.57 -7.17 18.91
CA GLY A 148 -5.81 -7.80 17.85
C GLY A 148 -6.01 -7.13 16.48
N GLY A 149 -6.47 -5.89 16.46
CA GLY A 149 -6.66 -5.13 15.22
C GLY A 149 -5.35 -4.83 14.52
N THR A 150 -5.39 -4.91 13.19
CA THR A 150 -4.27 -4.61 12.29
C THR A 150 -4.72 -3.63 11.21
N ASN A 151 -3.79 -3.11 10.44
CA ASN A 151 -4.07 -2.22 9.30
C ASN A 151 -4.98 -1.03 9.66
N LEU A 152 -4.88 -0.53 10.92
CA LEU A 152 -5.63 0.64 11.33
C LEU A 152 -5.22 1.83 10.48
N ASN A 153 -6.18 2.35 9.73
CA ASN A 153 -5.94 3.49 8.86
C ASN A 153 -7.24 4.28 8.61
N ALA A 154 -7.10 5.40 7.93
CA ALA A 154 -8.17 6.18 7.37
C ALA A 154 -7.66 6.84 6.08
N GLY A 155 -8.56 7.36 5.27
CA GLY A 155 -8.16 8.05 4.05
C GLY A 155 -9.24 9.01 3.58
N THR A 156 -8.80 10.18 3.15
CA THR A 156 -9.66 11.21 2.57
C THR A 156 -9.37 11.33 1.07
N GLY A 157 -10.40 11.10 0.28
CA GLY A 157 -10.40 11.36 -1.15
C GLY A 157 -11.11 12.67 -1.50
N VAL A 158 -11.27 12.91 -2.79
CA VAL A 158 -12.05 14.09 -3.25
C VAL A 158 -13.54 13.95 -2.96
N ASP A 159 -14.07 12.71 -2.91
CA ASP A 159 -15.49 12.39 -2.78
C ASP A 159 -15.88 11.76 -1.44
N GLN A 160 -14.90 11.22 -0.69
CA GLN A 160 -15.15 10.35 0.46
C GLN A 160 -14.11 10.53 1.56
N THR A 161 -14.50 10.10 2.76
CA THR A 161 -13.59 9.81 3.86
C THR A 161 -13.91 8.42 4.40
N VAL A 162 -12.89 7.57 4.59
CA VAL A 162 -13.05 6.19 5.06
C VAL A 162 -12.22 5.96 6.33
N TYR A 163 -12.70 5.08 7.21
CA TYR A 163 -12.02 4.68 8.45
C TYR A 163 -12.10 3.18 8.57
N TYR A 164 -10.98 2.49 8.65
CA TYR A 164 -10.98 1.02 8.60
C TYR A 164 -9.86 0.38 9.40
N ASN A 165 -10.03 -0.87 9.68
CA ASN A 165 -9.00 -1.80 10.13
C ASN A 165 -9.44 -3.24 9.93
N SER A 166 -8.47 -4.17 9.97
CA SER A 166 -8.71 -5.61 10.08
C SER A 166 -8.69 -6.04 11.54
N PHE A 167 -9.41 -7.11 11.88
CA PHE A 167 -9.47 -7.66 13.23
C PHE A 167 -9.94 -9.13 13.23
N PRO A 168 -9.70 -9.90 14.32
CA PRO A 168 -10.17 -11.26 14.43
C PRO A 168 -11.71 -11.38 14.50
N PRO A 169 -12.32 -12.45 13.96
CA PRO A 169 -13.78 -12.63 13.90
C PRO A 169 -14.50 -12.56 15.25
N ASN A 170 -13.85 -12.99 16.32
CA ASN A 170 -14.41 -12.96 17.69
C ASN A 170 -14.49 -11.56 18.28
N GLN A 171 -13.97 -10.55 17.61
CA GLN A 171 -13.92 -9.16 18.08
C GLN A 171 -14.96 -8.22 17.42
N ILE A 172 -15.88 -8.74 16.61
CA ILE A 172 -16.89 -7.94 15.89
C ILE A 172 -17.69 -7.05 16.85
N GLU A 173 -18.09 -7.56 18.03
CA GLU A 173 -18.85 -6.79 19.00
C GLU A 173 -18.04 -5.61 19.57
N ARG A 174 -16.76 -5.84 19.89
CA ARG A 174 -15.84 -4.79 20.34
C ARG A 174 -15.58 -3.76 19.25
N TRP A 175 -15.35 -4.21 18.02
CA TRP A 175 -15.21 -3.32 16.88
C TRP A 175 -16.45 -2.46 16.69
N ALA A 176 -17.64 -3.06 16.71
CA ALA A 176 -18.90 -2.35 16.53
C ALA A 176 -19.14 -1.32 17.66
N GLU A 177 -18.83 -1.65 18.91
CA GLU A 177 -18.93 -0.73 20.05
C GLU A 177 -17.99 0.48 19.85
N LEU A 178 -16.72 0.25 19.52
CA LEU A 178 -15.73 1.29 19.36
C LEU A 178 -16.04 2.19 18.15
N TYR A 179 -16.32 1.58 16.99
CA TYR A 179 -16.58 2.32 15.75
C TYR A 179 -17.93 3.04 15.76
N SER A 180 -18.95 2.49 16.42
CA SER A 180 -20.21 3.23 16.58
C SER A 180 -20.02 4.44 17.48
N HIS A 181 -19.21 4.33 18.52
CA HIS A 181 -19.00 5.40 19.51
C HIS A 181 -18.12 6.54 18.97
N ARG A 182 -17.07 6.25 18.16
CA ARG A 182 -16.12 7.27 17.67
C ARG A 182 -16.76 8.40 16.88
N PHE A 183 -17.94 8.19 16.29
CA PHE A 183 -18.69 9.18 15.54
C PHE A 183 -19.81 9.84 16.34
N ILE A 184 -19.86 9.63 17.67
CA ILE A 184 -20.81 10.27 18.57
C ILE A 184 -20.08 11.27 19.42
N ASN A 185 -20.43 12.56 19.30
CA ASN A 185 -19.86 13.66 20.06
C ASN A 185 -18.32 13.67 20.09
N PRO A 186 -17.62 13.67 18.92
CA PRO A 186 -16.18 13.70 18.88
C PRO A 186 -15.64 14.99 19.52
N VAL A 187 -14.44 14.88 20.11
CA VAL A 187 -13.74 16.02 20.71
C VAL A 187 -12.38 16.15 20.04
N PHE A 188 -12.10 17.33 19.47
CA PHE A 188 -10.87 17.60 18.74
C PHE A 188 -9.73 17.96 19.69
N ARG A 189 -9.28 16.96 20.48
CA ARG A 189 -8.19 17.06 21.46
C ARG A 189 -6.84 17.16 20.77
N ALA A 190 -5.88 17.74 21.46
CA ALA A 190 -4.52 17.88 20.94
C ALA A 190 -4.47 18.47 19.52
N PHE A 191 -5.41 19.35 19.19
CA PHE A 191 -5.59 19.94 17.87
C PHE A 191 -4.30 20.60 17.36
N GLN A 192 -3.58 21.29 18.22
CA GLN A 192 -2.32 21.95 17.89
C GLN A 192 -1.24 20.94 17.47
N SER A 193 -1.09 19.87 18.24
CA SER A 193 -0.14 18.79 17.92
C SER A 193 -0.46 18.16 16.56
N GLU A 194 -1.75 17.93 16.30
CA GLU A 194 -2.17 17.35 15.03
C GLU A 194 -2.01 18.32 13.86
N LEU A 195 -2.21 19.61 14.08
CA LEU A 195 -1.94 20.64 13.06
C LEU A 195 -0.47 20.63 12.61
N GLU A 196 0.44 20.46 13.57
CA GLU A 196 1.87 20.34 13.24
C GLU A 196 2.18 19.05 12.47
N THR A 197 1.48 17.96 12.78
CA THR A 197 1.58 16.69 12.03
C THR A 197 1.10 16.86 10.58
N VAL A 198 -0.03 17.53 10.36
CA VAL A 198 -0.54 17.87 9.01
C VAL A 198 0.42 18.81 8.26
N TYR A 199 1.13 19.71 8.97
CA TYR A 199 2.17 20.55 8.36
C TYR A 199 3.34 19.69 7.85
N GLU A 200 3.76 18.68 8.63
CA GLU A 200 4.81 17.76 8.21
C GLU A 200 4.38 16.95 6.98
N GLU A 201 3.15 16.48 6.98
CA GLU A 201 2.60 15.76 5.84
C GLU A 201 2.56 16.65 4.58
N LYS A 202 2.15 17.91 4.71
CA LYS A 202 2.19 18.84 3.58
C LYS A 202 3.62 19.11 3.10
N ASN A 203 4.59 19.22 4.01
CA ASN A 203 6.01 19.36 3.64
C ASN A 203 6.50 18.13 2.87
N MET A 204 6.11 16.92 3.29
CA MET A 204 6.42 15.67 2.61
C MET A 204 5.84 15.65 1.19
N TYR A 205 4.59 16.07 1.01
CA TYR A 205 3.96 16.17 -0.32
C TYR A 205 4.64 17.17 -1.23
N GLN A 206 5.13 18.29 -0.69
CA GLN A 206 5.89 19.28 -1.48
C GLN A 206 7.27 18.76 -1.94
N ASP A 207 7.85 17.80 -1.23
CA ASP A 207 9.10 17.12 -1.65
C ASP A 207 8.86 16.08 -2.75
N ASN A 208 7.61 15.64 -2.95
CA ASN A 208 7.23 14.71 -4.00
C ASN A 208 6.80 15.46 -5.27
N PHE A 209 7.63 15.38 -6.32
CA PHE A 209 7.35 16.08 -7.58
C PHE A 209 6.09 15.55 -8.31
N ILE A 210 5.70 14.29 -8.12
CA ILE A 210 4.49 13.71 -8.74
C ILE A 210 3.25 14.39 -8.17
N THR A 211 3.18 14.59 -6.86
CA THR A 211 2.06 15.29 -6.21
C THR A 211 1.94 16.71 -6.74
N ALA A 212 3.04 17.48 -6.79
CA ALA A 212 3.04 18.84 -7.32
C ALA A 212 2.63 18.89 -8.81
N LEU A 213 3.04 17.89 -9.58
CA LEU A 213 2.68 17.78 -11.00
C LEU A 213 1.18 17.51 -11.17
N LEU A 214 0.61 16.57 -10.39
CA LEU A 214 -0.80 16.22 -10.46
C LEU A 214 -1.71 17.34 -9.94
N ASP A 215 -1.34 18.02 -8.87
CA ASP A 215 -2.09 19.18 -8.37
C ASP A 215 -2.13 20.30 -9.42
N ALA A 216 -0.99 20.60 -10.05
CA ALA A 216 -0.93 21.59 -11.10
C ALA A 216 -1.74 21.16 -12.34
N PHE A 217 -1.70 19.87 -12.70
CA PHE A 217 -2.53 19.34 -13.78
C PHE A 217 -4.02 19.47 -13.43
N ASN A 218 -4.45 18.99 -12.27
CA ASN A 218 -5.86 19.01 -11.85
C ASN A 218 -6.42 20.44 -11.81
N LYS A 219 -5.64 21.39 -11.32
CA LYS A 219 -6.01 22.83 -11.30
C LYS A 219 -6.35 23.38 -12.68
N ASN A 220 -5.66 22.92 -13.72
CA ASN A 220 -5.88 23.36 -15.10
C ASN A 220 -6.90 22.47 -15.82
N PHE A 221 -7.06 21.22 -15.38
CA PHE A 221 -7.98 20.27 -15.98
C PHE A 221 -9.42 20.49 -15.49
N TYR A 222 -9.62 20.63 -14.18
CA TYR A 222 -10.90 20.94 -13.55
C TYR A 222 -10.92 22.45 -13.18
N LYS A 223 -11.28 23.31 -14.15
CA LYS A 223 -11.16 24.76 -14.05
C LYS A 223 -12.12 25.41 -13.06
N GLU A 224 -13.28 24.82 -12.86
CA GLU A 224 -14.35 25.33 -11.98
C GLU A 224 -14.72 24.34 -10.86
N HIS A 225 -14.44 23.06 -11.08
CA HIS A 225 -14.80 22.02 -10.13
C HIS A 225 -13.81 21.93 -8.95
N PRO A 226 -14.27 21.65 -7.72
CA PRO A 226 -13.40 21.43 -6.56
C PRO A 226 -12.30 20.39 -6.76
N TYR A 227 -12.48 19.39 -7.63
CA TYR A 227 -11.43 18.40 -7.94
C TYR A 227 -10.10 19.01 -8.42
N GLY A 228 -10.13 20.20 -8.97
CA GLY A 228 -8.93 20.93 -9.38
C GLY A 228 -8.66 22.19 -8.56
N GLN A 229 -9.70 22.73 -7.90
CA GLN A 229 -9.60 24.02 -7.21
C GLN A 229 -9.37 23.86 -5.69
N GLN A 230 -9.46 22.64 -5.15
CA GLN A 230 -9.23 22.32 -3.76
C GLN A 230 -8.34 21.09 -3.66
N THR A 231 -7.17 21.24 -3.02
CA THR A 231 -6.31 20.07 -2.74
C THR A 231 -6.80 19.34 -1.50
N ILE A 232 -6.64 18.02 -1.44
CA ILE A 232 -7.07 17.20 -0.29
C ILE A 232 -6.42 17.70 1.01
N ILE A 233 -5.12 17.99 0.97
CA ILE A 233 -4.38 18.48 2.15
C ILE A 233 -4.68 19.94 2.49
N GLY A 234 -5.33 20.68 1.60
CA GLY A 234 -5.68 22.09 1.77
C GLY A 234 -4.58 23.07 1.37
N GLU A 235 -4.99 24.32 1.19
CA GLU A 235 -4.08 25.42 0.91
C GLU A 235 -3.30 25.83 2.16
N THR A 236 -2.04 26.24 1.98
CA THR A 236 -1.16 26.66 3.09
C THR A 236 -1.77 27.73 3.98
N GLU A 237 -2.43 28.71 3.39
CA GLU A 237 -3.06 29.81 4.12
C GLU A 237 -4.24 29.33 4.99
N HIS A 238 -5.00 28.35 4.51
CA HIS A 238 -6.12 27.78 5.29
C HIS A 238 -5.61 26.93 6.46
N LEU A 239 -4.54 26.18 6.26
CA LEU A 239 -3.91 25.41 7.33
C LEU A 239 -3.29 26.31 8.41
N LYS A 240 -2.76 27.48 8.05
CA LYS A 240 -2.27 28.48 9.02
C LYS A 240 -3.39 29.16 9.83
N ASN A 241 -4.60 29.12 9.32
CA ASN A 241 -5.76 29.82 9.89
C ASN A 241 -6.96 28.86 10.11
N PRO A 242 -6.78 27.75 10.84
CA PRO A 242 -7.86 26.78 11.04
C PRO A 242 -8.97 27.36 11.94
N SER A 243 -10.24 27.03 11.63
CA SER A 243 -11.39 27.29 12.49
C SER A 243 -11.97 25.99 12.98
N LEU A 244 -11.95 25.81 14.31
CA LEU A 244 -12.51 24.60 14.92
C LEU A 244 -14.04 24.57 14.86
N SER A 245 -14.70 25.72 14.95
CA SER A 245 -16.16 25.79 14.79
C SER A 245 -16.60 25.35 13.41
N LYS A 246 -15.88 25.72 12.33
CA LYS A 246 -16.17 25.22 10.97
C LYS A 246 -15.95 23.71 10.85
N MET A 247 -14.95 23.15 11.54
CA MET A 247 -14.73 21.71 11.55
C MET A 247 -15.88 20.95 12.23
N TYR A 248 -16.40 21.46 13.36
CA TYR A 248 -17.60 20.89 13.98
C TYR A 248 -18.83 21.03 13.08
N GLU A 249 -18.97 22.16 12.37
CA GLU A 249 -20.05 22.37 11.39
C GLU A 249 -19.95 21.33 10.25
N PHE A 250 -18.75 21.10 9.71
CA PHE A 250 -18.49 20.08 8.69
C PHE A 250 -18.87 18.67 9.20
N PHE A 251 -18.44 18.32 10.42
CA PHE A 251 -18.82 17.06 11.04
C PHE A 251 -20.34 16.91 11.16
N HIS A 252 -21.03 17.88 11.74
CA HIS A 252 -22.47 17.81 11.93
C HIS A 252 -23.28 17.81 10.63
N THR A 253 -22.68 18.33 9.55
CA THR A 253 -23.31 18.36 8.21
C THR A 253 -23.19 17.03 7.50
N TYR A 254 -22.02 16.39 7.53
CA TYR A 254 -21.72 15.26 6.66
C TYR A 254 -21.61 13.91 7.39
N TYR A 255 -21.26 13.90 8.67
CA TYR A 255 -21.13 12.67 9.47
C TYR A 255 -22.47 12.31 10.13
N VAL A 256 -23.44 12.04 9.29
CA VAL A 256 -24.83 11.70 9.66
C VAL A 256 -25.21 10.36 9.05
N ALA A 257 -26.02 9.59 9.76
CA ALA A 257 -26.33 8.20 9.44
C ALA A 257 -26.74 8.00 7.97
N ASN A 258 -27.57 8.89 7.44
CA ASN A 258 -28.06 8.79 6.05
C ASN A 258 -27.05 9.24 4.97
N ASN A 259 -25.83 9.60 5.36
CA ASN A 259 -24.69 9.89 4.48
C ASN A 259 -23.51 8.93 4.70
N MET A 260 -23.71 7.88 5.50
CA MET A 260 -22.66 6.96 5.90
C MET A 260 -23.05 5.51 5.63
N ALA A 261 -22.04 4.66 5.51
CA ALA A 261 -22.19 3.21 5.45
C ALA A 261 -21.20 2.52 6.39
N VAL A 262 -21.59 1.34 6.86
CA VAL A 262 -20.72 0.38 7.55
C VAL A 262 -20.54 -0.82 6.63
N VAL A 263 -19.30 -1.16 6.32
CA VAL A 263 -18.93 -2.29 5.48
C VAL A 263 -18.16 -3.30 6.32
N LEU A 264 -18.57 -4.57 6.33
CA LEU A 264 -17.82 -5.68 6.89
C LEU A 264 -17.60 -6.74 5.82
N ILE A 265 -16.35 -7.23 5.72
CA ILE A 265 -15.96 -8.31 4.82
C ILE A 265 -15.16 -9.33 5.63
N GLY A 266 -15.47 -10.61 5.54
CA GLY A 266 -14.66 -11.63 6.17
C GLY A 266 -15.46 -12.74 6.86
N ASP A 267 -14.83 -13.37 7.86
CA ASP A 267 -15.30 -14.56 8.54
C ASP A 267 -16.34 -14.22 9.62
N PHE A 268 -17.59 -14.15 9.22
CA PHE A 268 -18.73 -13.95 10.12
C PHE A 268 -20.02 -14.50 9.49
N ASP A 269 -21.06 -14.61 10.30
CA ASP A 269 -22.42 -14.94 9.89
C ASP A 269 -23.28 -13.67 9.91
N SER A 270 -23.82 -13.29 8.75
CA SER A 270 -24.59 -12.04 8.59
C SER A 270 -25.87 -12.02 9.44
N GLU A 271 -26.53 -13.16 9.64
CA GLU A 271 -27.77 -13.24 10.42
C GLU A 271 -27.51 -12.88 11.89
N THR A 272 -26.33 -13.26 12.41
CA THR A 272 -25.92 -12.96 13.79
C THR A 272 -25.36 -11.55 13.94
N VAL A 273 -24.71 -11.01 12.92
CA VAL A 273 -24.05 -9.69 12.96
C VAL A 273 -25.04 -8.53 12.72
N ILE A 274 -26.03 -8.69 11.85
CA ILE A 274 -27.01 -7.62 11.57
C ILE A 274 -27.71 -7.08 12.81
N PRO A 275 -28.26 -7.90 13.74
CA PRO A 275 -28.90 -7.38 14.97
C PRO A 275 -27.93 -6.55 15.82
N LEU A 276 -26.69 -6.98 15.97
CA LEU A 276 -25.64 -6.27 16.70
C LEU A 276 -25.35 -4.92 16.07
N LEU A 277 -25.13 -4.86 14.75
CA LEU A 277 -24.86 -3.60 14.06
C LEU A 277 -26.05 -2.65 14.12
N LYS A 278 -27.28 -3.17 14.03
CA LYS A 278 -28.51 -2.37 14.22
C LYS A 278 -28.57 -1.74 15.61
N GLU A 279 -28.23 -2.48 16.64
CA GLU A 279 -28.17 -1.98 18.04
C GLU A 279 -27.11 -0.88 18.17
N LYS A 280 -25.87 -1.16 17.76
CA LYS A 280 -24.73 -0.24 17.97
C LYS A 280 -24.82 1.03 17.11
N PHE A 281 -25.11 0.91 15.84
CA PHE A 281 -25.12 2.01 14.88
C PHE A 281 -26.49 2.67 14.71
N GLY A 282 -27.56 2.05 15.19
CA GLY A 282 -28.92 2.60 15.12
C GLY A 282 -29.10 3.92 15.88
N GLN A 283 -28.21 4.22 16.83
CA GLN A 283 -28.22 5.47 17.61
C GLN A 283 -27.65 6.69 16.85
N TRP A 284 -26.99 6.48 15.68
CA TRP A 284 -26.47 7.60 14.89
C TRP A 284 -27.61 8.49 14.39
N LYS A 285 -27.37 9.80 14.43
CA LYS A 285 -28.39 10.78 14.04
C LYS A 285 -28.51 10.86 12.52
N LYS A 286 -29.75 10.95 12.05
CA LYS A 286 -30.08 11.36 10.71
C LYS A 286 -30.22 12.88 10.64
N ALA A 287 -29.79 13.50 9.54
CA ALA A 287 -29.99 14.92 9.29
C ALA A 287 -30.25 15.19 7.79
N ASP A 288 -30.76 16.37 7.51
CA ASP A 288 -30.91 16.84 6.13
C ASP A 288 -29.55 17.20 5.56
N LEU A 289 -29.22 16.62 4.42
CA LEU A 289 -27.98 16.92 3.71
C LEU A 289 -28.11 18.19 2.87
N PRO A 290 -27.03 18.96 2.70
CA PRO A 290 -27.01 20.06 1.76
C PRO A 290 -27.38 19.57 0.35
N LYS A 291 -28.07 20.40 -0.42
CA LYS A 291 -28.32 20.08 -1.83
C LYS A 291 -26.97 19.91 -2.56
N LYS A 292 -26.81 18.80 -3.28
CA LYS A 292 -25.61 18.57 -4.08
C LYS A 292 -25.43 19.75 -5.04
N GLN A 293 -24.33 20.47 -4.89
CA GLN A 293 -23.95 21.55 -5.78
C GLN A 293 -23.52 20.93 -7.12
N LYS A 294 -24.08 21.41 -8.21
CA LYS A 294 -23.65 21.02 -9.55
C LYS A 294 -22.64 22.03 -10.05
N TYR A 295 -21.46 21.57 -10.37
CA TYR A 295 -20.42 22.39 -10.99
C TYR A 295 -20.45 22.13 -12.50
N ALA A 296 -20.60 23.21 -13.26
CA ALA A 296 -20.52 23.13 -14.74
C ALA A 296 -19.06 23.42 -15.14
N GLU A 297 -18.33 22.35 -15.45
CA GLU A 297 -16.98 22.48 -15.98
C GLU A 297 -16.97 23.10 -17.38
N LYS A 298 -16.00 24.00 -17.64
CA LYS A 298 -15.78 24.53 -18.97
C LYS A 298 -15.22 23.44 -19.89
N GLU A 299 -15.88 23.22 -21.02
CA GLU A 299 -15.38 22.32 -22.06
C GLU A 299 -14.01 22.81 -22.58
N PHE A 300 -13.16 21.86 -22.96
CA PHE A 300 -11.98 22.19 -23.75
C PHE A 300 -12.39 22.56 -25.16
N ASN A 301 -11.82 23.63 -25.68
CA ASN A 301 -12.04 24.08 -27.07
C ASN A 301 -10.84 23.66 -27.93
N GLY A 302 -10.85 22.41 -28.39
CA GLY A 302 -9.69 21.80 -29.01
C GLY A 302 -8.59 21.46 -28.01
N ARG A 303 -7.36 21.41 -28.49
CA ARG A 303 -6.17 21.17 -27.66
C ARG A 303 -5.84 22.47 -26.87
N GLU A 304 -5.87 22.35 -25.54
CA GLU A 304 -5.38 23.42 -24.67
C GLU A 304 -4.00 23.05 -24.11
N GLU A 305 -3.07 24.01 -24.06
CA GLU A 305 -1.70 23.77 -23.60
C GLU A 305 -1.39 24.55 -22.33
N VAL A 306 -0.78 23.90 -21.37
CA VAL A 306 -0.19 24.49 -20.17
C VAL A 306 1.26 24.01 -20.04
N VAL A 307 2.18 24.95 -19.76
CA VAL A 307 3.60 24.64 -19.63
C VAL A 307 4.10 25.11 -18.26
N GLY A 308 4.75 24.21 -17.52
CA GLY A 308 5.34 24.50 -16.22
C GLY A 308 6.66 23.77 -15.97
N LYS A 309 7.14 23.80 -14.71
CA LYS A 309 8.37 23.13 -14.26
C LYS A 309 8.06 22.43 -12.95
N TYR A 310 7.73 21.12 -13.02
CA TYR A 310 7.26 20.35 -11.88
C TYR A 310 8.02 19.03 -11.68
N SER A 311 8.96 18.71 -12.58
CA SER A 311 9.57 17.38 -12.60
C SER A 311 11.06 17.43 -12.92
N PRO A 312 11.86 16.46 -12.42
CA PRO A 312 13.30 16.39 -12.65
C PRO A 312 13.67 16.08 -14.12
N ILE A 313 12.68 15.65 -14.93
CA ILE A 313 12.81 15.43 -16.38
C ILE A 313 11.61 16.02 -17.11
N LYS A 314 11.75 16.15 -18.44
CA LYS A 314 10.62 16.52 -19.29
C LYS A 314 9.57 15.41 -19.31
N MET A 315 8.31 15.77 -19.12
CA MET A 315 7.16 14.87 -19.28
C MET A 315 5.90 15.65 -19.67
N ALA A 316 4.92 14.94 -20.19
CA ALA A 316 3.61 15.51 -20.47
C ALA A 316 2.53 14.68 -19.76
N LEU A 317 1.46 15.34 -19.36
CA LEU A 317 0.17 14.73 -19.00
C LEU A 317 -0.85 15.16 -20.05
N LEU A 318 -1.40 14.18 -20.77
CA LEU A 318 -2.46 14.41 -21.75
C LEU A 318 -3.78 13.97 -21.13
N GLY A 319 -4.68 14.91 -20.83
CA GLY A 319 -5.90 14.63 -20.10
C GLY A 319 -7.16 14.76 -20.93
N PHE A 320 -7.98 13.71 -20.95
CA PHE A 320 -9.30 13.67 -21.57
C PHE A 320 -10.37 13.58 -20.49
N ARG A 321 -11.43 14.40 -20.59
CA ARG A 321 -12.58 14.25 -19.70
C ARG A 321 -13.39 13.04 -20.09
N THR A 322 -13.74 12.25 -19.10
CA THR A 322 -14.55 11.06 -19.26
C THR A 322 -15.79 11.12 -18.36
N VAL A 323 -16.41 10.00 -18.11
CA VAL A 323 -17.69 9.88 -17.41
C VAL A 323 -17.51 9.71 -15.92
N PRO A 324 -18.48 10.14 -15.11
CA PRO A 324 -18.51 9.80 -13.68
C PRO A 324 -18.70 8.30 -13.46
N VAL A 325 -18.35 7.85 -12.27
CA VAL A 325 -18.56 6.45 -11.82
C VAL A 325 -20.02 6.04 -12.05
N GLY A 326 -20.17 4.85 -12.61
CA GLY A 326 -21.48 4.26 -12.83
C GLY A 326 -22.24 4.71 -14.06
N HIS A 327 -21.59 5.50 -14.91
CA HIS A 327 -22.16 5.87 -16.20
C HIS A 327 -22.21 4.66 -17.16
N PRO A 328 -23.22 4.53 -18.05
CA PRO A 328 -23.30 3.42 -19.00
C PRO A 328 -22.07 3.24 -19.91
N ASP A 329 -21.37 4.32 -20.24
CA ASP A 329 -20.17 4.29 -21.10
C ASP A 329 -18.89 3.84 -20.33
N GLU A 330 -18.91 3.72 -19.00
CA GLU A 330 -17.72 3.49 -18.15
C GLU A 330 -16.98 2.20 -18.53
N LEU A 331 -17.68 1.07 -18.55
CA LEU A 331 -17.04 -0.22 -18.85
C LEU A 331 -16.46 -0.30 -20.26
N ALA A 332 -17.13 0.33 -21.24
CA ALA A 332 -16.63 0.39 -22.61
C ALA A 332 -15.37 1.29 -22.71
N LEU A 333 -15.29 2.35 -21.90
CA LEU A 333 -14.06 3.16 -21.75
C LEU A 333 -12.93 2.35 -21.14
N SER A 334 -13.17 1.61 -20.05
CA SER A 334 -12.15 0.77 -19.42
C SER A 334 -11.62 -0.31 -20.36
N ILE A 335 -12.48 -0.94 -21.18
CA ILE A 335 -12.02 -1.85 -22.23
C ILE A 335 -11.14 -1.13 -23.25
N PHE A 336 -11.57 0.05 -23.72
CA PHE A 336 -10.76 0.83 -24.66
C PHE A 336 -9.41 1.23 -24.06
N ASN A 337 -9.39 1.63 -22.81
CA ASN A 337 -8.16 1.98 -22.10
C ASN A 337 -7.22 0.78 -21.98
N ASN A 338 -7.75 -0.40 -21.65
CA ASN A 338 -6.96 -1.64 -21.61
C ASN A 338 -6.41 -2.03 -23.00
N LEU A 339 -7.18 -1.81 -24.10
CA LEU A 339 -6.68 -2.03 -25.46
C LEU A 339 -5.51 -1.09 -25.84
N ILE A 340 -5.48 0.12 -25.33
CA ILE A 340 -4.41 1.07 -25.65
C ILE A 340 -3.23 0.99 -24.68
N SER A 341 -3.46 0.66 -23.41
CA SER A 341 -2.41 0.53 -22.37
C SER A 341 -2.86 -0.46 -21.31
N ASN A 342 -2.06 -1.47 -21.04
CA ASN A 342 -2.35 -2.48 -20.03
C ASN A 342 -1.08 -3.01 -19.35
N GLU A 343 -1.23 -3.67 -18.22
CA GLU A 343 -0.13 -4.22 -17.42
C GLU A 343 0.63 -5.35 -18.13
N LYS A 344 -0.04 -6.08 -19.02
CA LYS A 344 0.57 -7.18 -19.79
C LYS A 344 1.45 -6.69 -20.95
N GLY A 345 1.48 -5.39 -21.19
CA GLY A 345 2.34 -4.79 -22.23
C GLY A 345 1.85 -4.99 -23.66
N THR A 346 0.62 -5.46 -23.89
CA THR A 346 0.08 -5.71 -25.23
C THR A 346 -0.56 -4.49 -25.88
N GLY A 347 -0.87 -3.46 -25.12
CA GLY A 347 -1.49 -2.22 -25.59
C GLY A 347 -0.61 -1.43 -26.56
N VAL A 348 -1.23 -0.69 -27.45
CA VAL A 348 -0.50 0.09 -28.48
C VAL A 348 0.43 1.16 -27.89
N LEU A 349 0.11 1.72 -26.73
CA LEU A 349 0.98 2.66 -26.03
C LEU A 349 2.17 1.94 -25.36
N ASN A 350 1.93 0.75 -24.79
CA ASN A 350 3.02 -0.06 -24.24
C ASN A 350 4.08 -0.36 -25.31
N LYS A 351 3.65 -0.63 -26.57
CA LYS A 351 4.56 -0.88 -27.69
C LYS A 351 5.42 0.33 -28.03
N LEU A 352 4.95 1.56 -27.87
CA LEU A 352 5.76 2.78 -28.08
C LEU A 352 6.96 2.83 -27.10
N ALA A 353 6.76 2.44 -25.85
CA ALA A 353 7.83 2.37 -24.86
C ALA A 353 8.75 1.18 -25.11
N GLN A 354 8.19 0.00 -25.37
CA GLN A 354 8.93 -1.23 -25.66
C GLN A 354 9.81 -1.12 -26.91
N ASN A 355 9.35 -0.41 -27.94
CA ASN A 355 10.12 -0.14 -29.17
C ASN A 355 11.08 1.05 -29.02
N GLY A 356 11.18 1.61 -27.83
CA GLY A 356 12.05 2.75 -27.55
C GLY A 356 11.67 4.03 -28.30
N GLU A 357 10.44 4.18 -28.77
CA GLU A 357 9.93 5.42 -29.38
C GLU A 357 9.65 6.49 -28.34
N LEU A 358 9.24 6.09 -27.15
CA LEU A 358 9.15 6.87 -25.92
C LEU A 358 10.03 6.25 -24.84
N MET A 359 10.33 6.99 -23.79
CA MET A 359 10.97 6.41 -22.60
C MET A 359 9.94 5.69 -21.73
N ALA A 360 8.77 6.30 -21.55
CA ALA A 360 7.64 5.69 -20.87
C ALA A 360 6.33 6.32 -21.33
N VAL A 361 5.26 5.54 -21.27
CA VAL A 361 3.89 6.04 -21.41
C VAL A 361 2.98 5.14 -20.56
N GLU A 362 2.09 5.77 -19.79
CA GLU A 362 1.17 5.12 -18.89
C GLU A 362 -0.21 5.78 -18.97
N ALA A 363 -1.26 4.98 -18.99
CA ALA A 363 -2.63 5.45 -18.89
C ALA A 363 -3.11 5.40 -17.43
N ILE A 364 -3.69 6.48 -16.96
CA ILE A 364 -4.22 6.63 -15.60
C ILE A 364 -5.70 6.97 -15.71
N GLU A 365 -6.56 6.06 -15.25
CA GLU A 365 -8.00 6.27 -15.19
C GLU A 365 -8.40 6.88 -13.84
N ILE A 366 -9.22 7.91 -13.88
CA ILE A 366 -9.79 8.55 -12.69
C ILE A 366 -11.31 8.44 -12.77
N HIS A 367 -11.89 7.81 -11.76
CA HIS A 367 -13.32 7.59 -11.63
C HIS A 367 -13.83 8.32 -10.37
N ASN A 368 -14.32 9.55 -10.54
CA ASN A 368 -14.93 10.33 -9.46
C ASN A 368 -16.45 10.41 -9.65
N GLN A 369 -17.17 10.85 -8.61
CA GLN A 369 -18.66 10.92 -8.61
C GLN A 369 -19.24 11.89 -9.64
N ASP A 370 -18.58 13.01 -9.91
CA ASP A 370 -19.13 14.06 -10.76
C ASP A 370 -18.51 14.08 -12.17
N TYR A 371 -17.23 13.74 -12.30
CA TYR A 371 -16.47 13.69 -13.55
C TYR A 371 -15.41 12.61 -13.50
N GLY A 372 -15.22 11.89 -14.59
CA GLY A 372 -14.05 11.06 -14.81
C GLY A 372 -12.97 11.76 -15.62
N ALA A 373 -11.79 11.19 -15.61
CA ALA A 373 -10.68 11.59 -16.48
C ALA A 373 -9.88 10.37 -16.92
N ASN A 374 -9.29 10.47 -18.10
CA ASN A 374 -8.21 9.58 -18.50
C ASN A 374 -6.98 10.42 -18.82
N MET A 375 -5.89 10.15 -18.13
CA MET A 375 -4.62 10.85 -18.28
C MET A 375 -3.58 9.91 -18.88
N PHE A 376 -2.76 10.44 -19.78
CA PHE A 376 -1.59 9.73 -20.29
C PHE A 376 -0.34 10.45 -19.79
N LEU A 377 0.40 9.80 -18.89
CA LEU A 377 1.74 10.23 -18.52
C LEU A 377 2.69 9.84 -19.65
N VAL A 378 3.34 10.82 -20.27
CA VAL A 378 4.21 10.62 -21.43
C VAL A 378 5.61 11.14 -21.11
N VAL A 379 6.59 10.26 -21.15
CA VAL A 379 8.00 10.61 -20.96
C VAL A 379 8.74 10.45 -22.29
N PRO A 380 9.19 11.57 -22.91
CA PRO A 380 9.93 11.51 -24.16
C PRO A 380 11.32 10.91 -23.97
N LYS A 381 11.98 10.51 -25.05
CA LYS A 381 13.41 10.14 -25.02
C LYS A 381 14.21 11.30 -24.39
N LEU A 382 15.12 10.99 -23.50
CA LEU A 382 15.89 11.98 -22.75
C LEU A 382 16.69 12.95 -23.64
N ILE A 383 17.10 12.50 -24.83
CA ILE A 383 17.93 13.27 -25.76
C ILE A 383 17.21 13.40 -27.10
N GLY A 384 17.01 14.64 -27.54
CA GLY A 384 16.60 14.97 -28.89
C GLY A 384 15.11 14.91 -29.19
N GLN A 385 14.25 14.36 -28.30
CA GLN A 385 12.81 14.34 -28.53
C GLN A 385 12.12 15.52 -27.82
N LYS A 386 11.26 16.22 -28.54
CA LYS A 386 10.40 17.27 -28.03
C LYS A 386 9.12 16.67 -27.45
N LEU A 387 8.49 17.38 -26.50
CA LEU A 387 7.22 16.96 -25.88
C LEU A 387 6.10 16.86 -26.92
N GLU A 388 6.05 17.81 -27.86
CA GLU A 388 5.05 17.82 -28.94
C GLU A 388 5.16 16.58 -29.84
N LYS A 389 6.38 16.08 -30.09
CA LYS A 389 6.57 14.85 -30.87
C LYS A 389 6.17 13.59 -30.09
N ALA A 390 6.39 13.59 -28.78
CA ALA A 390 5.95 12.50 -27.92
C ALA A 390 4.41 12.46 -27.80
N GLU A 391 3.77 13.63 -27.64
CA GLU A 391 2.31 13.78 -27.70
C GLU A 391 1.73 13.24 -29.02
N GLU A 392 2.30 13.65 -30.16
CA GLU A 392 1.86 13.21 -31.49
C GLU A 392 1.91 11.69 -31.64
N LEU A 393 2.94 11.02 -31.13
CA LEU A 393 3.07 9.55 -31.15
C LEU A 393 1.93 8.89 -30.35
N VAL A 394 1.68 9.36 -29.14
CA VAL A 394 0.61 8.84 -28.27
C VAL A 394 -0.76 9.05 -28.91
N LEU A 395 -1.06 10.25 -29.35
CA LEU A 395 -2.35 10.56 -29.96
C LEU A 395 -2.55 9.80 -31.28
N THR A 396 -1.50 9.58 -32.07
CA THR A 396 -1.57 8.81 -33.30
C THR A 396 -1.91 7.35 -32.99
N ALA A 397 -1.30 6.75 -31.95
CA ALA A 397 -1.60 5.39 -31.53
C ALA A 397 -3.05 5.25 -31.02
N ILE A 398 -3.51 6.18 -30.18
CA ILE A 398 -4.89 6.21 -29.66
C ILE A 398 -5.89 6.34 -30.83
N ARG A 399 -5.66 7.27 -31.77
CA ARG A 399 -6.55 7.48 -32.93
C ARG A 399 -6.67 6.25 -33.81
N LYS A 400 -5.60 5.50 -34.04
CA LYS A 400 -5.64 4.26 -34.81
C LYS A 400 -6.65 3.27 -34.21
N VAL A 401 -6.53 2.97 -32.92
CA VAL A 401 -7.43 2.05 -32.22
C VAL A 401 -8.85 2.61 -32.20
N ARG A 402 -9.02 3.90 -31.86
CA ARG A 402 -10.34 4.59 -31.88
C ARG A 402 -11.05 4.49 -33.24
N ASP A 403 -10.30 4.58 -34.33
CA ASP A 403 -10.84 4.57 -35.69
C ASP A 403 -11.03 3.16 -36.25
N GLY A 404 -10.72 2.11 -35.43
CA GLY A 404 -11.07 0.73 -35.72
C GLY A 404 -9.88 -0.18 -36.05
N ASP A 405 -8.64 0.31 -35.98
CA ASP A 405 -7.42 -0.49 -36.17
C ASP A 405 -7.16 -1.36 -34.92
N VAL A 406 -8.06 -2.26 -34.67
CA VAL A 406 -8.03 -3.28 -33.60
C VAL A 406 -8.86 -4.47 -34.07
N ASP A 407 -8.39 -5.68 -33.88
CA ASP A 407 -9.13 -6.89 -34.22
C ASP A 407 -10.03 -7.37 -33.08
N GLU A 408 -10.93 -8.30 -33.37
CA GLU A 408 -11.81 -8.90 -32.36
C GLU A 408 -11.03 -9.72 -31.34
N GLN A 409 -9.88 -10.28 -31.72
CA GLN A 409 -9.05 -11.07 -30.86
C GLN A 409 -8.43 -10.22 -29.74
N ALA A 410 -7.96 -9.01 -30.06
CA ALA A 410 -7.43 -8.07 -29.07
C ALA A 410 -8.52 -7.62 -28.08
N LEU A 411 -9.78 -7.48 -28.55
CA LEU A 411 -10.91 -7.19 -27.67
C LEU A 411 -11.17 -8.33 -26.68
N GLU A 412 -11.19 -9.57 -27.16
CA GLU A 412 -11.41 -10.74 -26.30
C GLU A 412 -10.26 -10.96 -25.32
N GLN A 413 -9.00 -10.69 -25.72
CA GLN A 413 -7.85 -10.66 -24.82
C GLN A 413 -8.01 -9.63 -23.70
N SER A 414 -8.39 -8.40 -24.05
CA SER A 414 -8.65 -7.33 -23.08
C SER A 414 -9.72 -7.73 -22.06
N LYS A 415 -10.82 -8.34 -22.50
CA LYS A 415 -11.88 -8.84 -21.60
C LYS A 415 -11.38 -9.91 -20.64
N LYS A 416 -10.59 -10.88 -21.12
CA LYS A 416 -9.99 -11.94 -20.29
C LYS A 416 -9.03 -11.35 -19.25
N GLU A 417 -8.18 -10.42 -19.65
CA GLU A 417 -7.29 -9.72 -18.73
C GLU A 417 -8.05 -8.98 -17.65
N MET A 418 -9.07 -8.20 -18.03
CA MET A 418 -9.92 -7.50 -17.07
C MET A 418 -10.66 -8.46 -16.13
N TYR A 419 -11.06 -9.65 -16.60
CA TYR A 419 -11.64 -10.69 -15.77
C TYR A 419 -10.64 -11.22 -14.73
N VAL A 420 -9.43 -11.58 -15.16
CA VAL A 420 -8.39 -12.09 -14.27
C VAL A 420 -8.03 -11.06 -13.21
N ASN A 421 -7.79 -9.80 -13.62
CA ASN A 421 -7.46 -8.73 -12.69
C ASN A 421 -8.60 -8.49 -11.68
N PHE A 422 -9.85 -8.48 -12.14
CA PHE A 422 -11.02 -8.35 -11.28
C PHE A 422 -11.12 -9.47 -10.24
N GLN A 423 -10.83 -10.73 -10.62
CA GLN A 423 -10.85 -11.85 -9.67
C GLN A 423 -9.75 -11.73 -8.61
N LEU A 424 -8.55 -11.29 -9.01
CA LEU A 424 -7.42 -11.08 -8.09
C LEU A 424 -7.69 -9.89 -7.14
N GLU A 425 -8.22 -8.78 -7.63
CA GLU A 425 -8.61 -7.62 -6.81
C GLU A 425 -9.63 -7.98 -5.73
N LEU A 426 -10.58 -8.88 -6.04
CA LEU A 426 -11.58 -9.33 -5.07
C LEU A 426 -11.02 -10.24 -3.96
N GLU A 427 -9.81 -10.76 -4.07
CA GLU A 427 -9.16 -11.55 -3.00
C GLU A 427 -8.70 -10.69 -1.83
N ASP A 428 -8.38 -9.43 -2.10
CA ASP A 428 -8.00 -8.47 -1.06
C ASP A 428 -9.22 -7.80 -0.44
N PHE A 429 -9.35 -7.88 0.89
CA PHE A 429 -10.53 -7.38 1.59
C PHE A 429 -10.62 -5.85 1.60
N GLU A 430 -9.48 -5.16 1.67
CA GLU A 430 -9.45 -3.69 1.64
C GLU A 430 -9.84 -3.17 0.26
N THR A 431 -9.29 -3.72 -0.81
CA THR A 431 -9.61 -3.38 -2.20
C THR A 431 -11.09 -3.64 -2.49
N ARG A 432 -11.60 -4.81 -2.05
CA ARG A 432 -13.03 -5.15 -2.17
C ARG A 432 -13.91 -4.18 -1.39
N GLY A 433 -13.51 -3.82 -0.17
CA GLY A 433 -14.20 -2.85 0.68
C GLY A 433 -14.26 -1.47 0.05
N ASN A 434 -13.16 -0.97 -0.51
CA ASN A 434 -13.12 0.30 -1.23
C ASN A 434 -14.02 0.28 -2.49
N THR A 435 -14.04 -0.85 -3.21
CA THR A 435 -14.93 -1.01 -4.38
C THR A 435 -16.39 -1.01 -3.96
N ILE A 436 -16.78 -1.76 -2.92
CA ILE A 436 -18.14 -1.77 -2.35
C ILE A 436 -18.53 -0.36 -1.87
N ALA A 437 -17.63 0.35 -1.20
CA ALA A 437 -17.84 1.72 -0.78
C ALA A 437 -18.15 2.67 -1.96
N SER A 438 -17.45 2.49 -3.08
CA SER A 438 -17.71 3.25 -4.31
C SER A 438 -19.14 3.03 -4.83
N TYR A 439 -19.64 1.79 -4.80
CA TYR A 439 -21.03 1.51 -5.19
C TYR A 439 -22.03 2.23 -4.26
N PHE A 440 -21.83 2.15 -2.94
CA PHE A 440 -22.66 2.87 -1.97
C PHE A 440 -22.70 4.37 -2.24
N MET A 441 -21.54 5.01 -2.41
CA MET A 441 -21.44 6.46 -2.62
C MET A 441 -22.16 6.93 -3.89
N ASN A 442 -22.26 6.06 -4.89
CA ASN A 442 -22.94 6.33 -6.14
C ASN A 442 -24.42 5.88 -6.13
N GLY A 443 -24.93 5.48 -4.95
CA GLY A 443 -26.34 5.07 -4.78
C GLY A 443 -26.70 3.78 -5.53
N LYS A 444 -25.72 2.90 -5.76
CA LYS A 444 -25.88 1.62 -6.45
C LYS A 444 -25.95 0.46 -5.48
N ASP A 445 -26.54 -0.63 -5.93
CA ASP A 445 -26.49 -1.89 -5.20
C ASP A 445 -25.09 -2.49 -5.30
N ALA A 446 -24.49 -2.80 -4.15
CA ALA A 446 -23.15 -3.41 -4.10
C ALA A 446 -23.09 -4.79 -4.79
N ASN A 447 -24.21 -5.50 -4.94
CA ASN A 447 -24.28 -6.74 -5.71
C ASN A 447 -24.00 -6.54 -7.22
N GLU A 448 -24.17 -5.33 -7.74
CA GLU A 448 -23.80 -5.03 -9.13
C GLU A 448 -22.31 -5.23 -9.41
N LEU A 449 -21.46 -5.17 -8.39
CA LEU A 449 -20.03 -5.48 -8.49
C LEU A 449 -19.80 -6.86 -9.13
N PHE A 450 -20.51 -7.87 -8.66
CA PHE A 450 -20.31 -9.26 -9.10
C PHE A 450 -20.89 -9.54 -10.50
N SER A 451 -21.70 -8.64 -11.05
CA SER A 451 -22.16 -8.70 -12.45
C SER A 451 -21.23 -7.97 -13.44
N LYS A 452 -20.12 -7.38 -12.95
CA LYS A 452 -19.18 -6.66 -13.82
C LYS A 452 -18.56 -7.55 -14.92
N PRO A 453 -18.16 -8.82 -14.65
CA PRO A 453 -17.64 -9.70 -15.70
C PRO A 453 -18.63 -9.97 -16.82
N GLU A 454 -19.91 -10.26 -16.50
CA GLU A 454 -20.96 -10.49 -17.51
C GLU A 454 -21.20 -9.24 -18.35
N LYS A 455 -21.24 -8.06 -17.71
CA LYS A 455 -21.38 -6.77 -18.40
C LYS A 455 -20.22 -6.50 -19.36
N ILE A 456 -18.97 -6.79 -18.94
CA ILE A 456 -17.76 -6.67 -19.78
C ILE A 456 -17.87 -7.63 -20.99
N ASN A 457 -18.21 -8.90 -20.75
CA ASN A 457 -18.33 -9.90 -21.82
C ASN A 457 -19.41 -9.56 -22.85
N ALA A 458 -20.50 -8.89 -22.43
CA ALA A 458 -21.58 -8.47 -23.31
C ALA A 458 -21.21 -7.30 -24.25
N LEU A 459 -20.14 -6.54 -23.96
CA LEU A 459 -19.73 -5.42 -24.81
C LEU A 459 -19.10 -5.92 -26.12
N ASN A 460 -19.46 -5.29 -27.22
CA ASN A 460 -18.90 -5.57 -28.53
C ASN A 460 -17.99 -4.44 -29.04
N LYS A 461 -17.21 -4.72 -30.06
CA LYS A 461 -16.26 -3.76 -30.66
C LYS A 461 -16.94 -2.46 -31.09
N ALA A 462 -18.14 -2.53 -31.67
CA ALA A 462 -18.85 -1.33 -32.15
C ALA A 462 -19.15 -0.36 -30.99
N GLU A 463 -19.58 -0.90 -29.85
CA GLU A 463 -19.87 -0.10 -28.64
C GLU A 463 -18.59 0.51 -28.05
N VAL A 464 -17.50 -0.25 -27.93
CA VAL A 464 -16.21 0.23 -27.44
C VAL A 464 -15.68 1.37 -28.31
N LEU A 465 -15.75 1.20 -29.66
CA LEU A 465 -15.31 2.24 -30.59
C LEU A 465 -16.24 3.46 -30.62
N ARG A 466 -17.56 3.28 -30.43
CA ARG A 466 -18.50 4.38 -30.27
C ARG A 466 -18.10 5.29 -29.13
N VAL A 467 -17.83 4.66 -27.98
CA VAL A 467 -17.44 5.35 -26.75
C VAL A 467 -16.07 6.00 -26.92
N ALA A 468 -15.09 5.31 -27.49
CA ALA A 468 -13.77 5.88 -27.77
C ALA A 468 -13.85 7.14 -28.65
N LYS A 469 -14.64 7.12 -29.71
CA LYS A 469 -14.87 8.29 -30.61
C LYS A 469 -15.50 9.47 -29.89
N LYS A 470 -16.34 9.21 -28.89
CA LYS A 470 -17.00 10.27 -28.10
C LYS A 470 -16.05 10.99 -27.17
N TYR A 471 -15.14 10.26 -26.51
CA TYR A 471 -14.30 10.82 -25.43
C TYR A 471 -12.86 11.11 -25.84
N TYR A 472 -12.29 10.41 -26.82
CA TYR A 472 -10.92 10.63 -27.29
C TYR A 472 -10.89 11.45 -28.60
N GLY A 473 -11.52 12.64 -28.56
CA GLY A 473 -11.53 13.60 -29.65
C GLY A 473 -10.33 14.56 -29.62
N ASP A 474 -10.57 15.77 -30.13
CA ASP A 474 -9.55 16.84 -30.18
C ASP A 474 -9.61 17.78 -28.96
N ASN A 475 -10.60 17.58 -28.07
CA ASN A 475 -10.81 18.37 -26.85
C ASN A 475 -10.06 17.74 -25.67
N TYR A 476 -8.86 18.22 -25.33
CA TYR A 476 -8.03 17.71 -24.25
C TYR A 476 -7.05 18.75 -23.71
N LEU A 477 -6.51 18.48 -22.52
CA LEU A 477 -5.42 19.26 -21.94
C LEU A 477 -4.07 18.61 -22.24
N ALA A 478 -3.16 19.34 -22.87
CA ALA A 478 -1.74 19.01 -22.97
C ALA A 478 -0.96 19.78 -21.88
N PHE A 479 -0.68 19.11 -20.77
CA PHE A 479 0.08 19.70 -19.67
C PHE A 479 1.55 19.29 -19.77
N TYR A 480 2.43 20.24 -20.05
CA TYR A 480 3.86 20.01 -20.24
C TYR A 480 4.66 20.41 -19.00
N SER A 481 5.34 19.47 -18.40
CA SER A 481 6.36 19.74 -17.39
C SER A 481 7.75 19.77 -18.02
N LYS A 482 8.36 20.94 -18.06
CA LYS A 482 9.79 21.10 -18.33
C LYS A 482 10.60 20.76 -17.07
N MET A 483 11.87 20.45 -17.25
CA MET A 483 12.77 20.16 -16.13
C MET A 483 12.85 21.33 -15.15
N GLY A 484 12.65 21.08 -13.88
CA GLY A 484 12.68 22.03 -12.78
C GLY A 484 11.76 21.61 -11.63
N SER A 485 11.78 22.35 -10.56
CA SER A 485 10.89 22.18 -9.39
C SER A 485 10.05 23.45 -9.22
N PRO A 486 8.81 23.36 -8.74
CA PRO A 486 8.05 24.51 -8.30
C PRO A 486 8.70 25.15 -7.06
N ASP A 487 8.36 26.42 -6.79
CA ASP A 487 8.70 27.05 -5.52
C ASP A 487 8.01 26.30 -4.37
N LYS A 488 8.79 25.98 -3.34
CA LYS A 488 8.27 25.28 -2.16
C LYS A 488 7.94 26.28 -1.07
N GLU A 489 6.69 26.28 -0.63
CA GLU A 489 6.28 27.06 0.54
C GLU A 489 6.66 26.33 1.82
N LYS A 490 7.48 26.95 2.66
CA LYS A 490 7.86 26.38 3.94
C LYS A 490 6.83 26.73 5.02
N LEU A 491 6.20 25.72 5.60
CA LEU A 491 5.40 25.85 6.81
C LEU A 491 6.34 25.78 8.03
N SER A 492 6.53 26.92 8.69
CA SER A 492 7.29 26.96 9.95
C SER A 492 6.34 26.70 11.13
N LYS A 493 6.77 25.84 12.04
CA LYS A 493 6.05 25.57 13.28
C LYS A 493 6.21 26.73 14.26
N PRO A 494 5.16 27.15 14.97
CA PRO A 494 5.30 27.96 16.16
C PRO A 494 6.08 27.19 17.24
N ASN A 495 6.79 27.90 18.09
CA ASN A 495 7.42 27.27 19.26
C ASN A 495 6.35 27.05 20.35
N TYR A 496 6.05 25.80 20.63
CA TYR A 496 5.10 25.39 21.66
C TYR A 496 5.75 24.49 22.69
N ASP A 497 5.29 24.59 23.92
CA ASP A 497 5.64 23.62 24.96
C ASP A 497 4.82 22.34 24.73
N PRO A 498 5.43 21.13 24.81
CA PRO A 498 4.72 19.87 24.62
C PRO A 498 3.58 19.70 25.64
N VAL A 499 2.46 19.17 25.19
CA VAL A 499 1.35 18.80 26.07
C VAL A 499 1.71 17.55 26.84
N VAL A 500 1.78 17.66 28.17
CA VAL A 500 2.06 16.52 29.06
C VAL A 500 0.73 15.90 29.51
N THR A 501 0.57 14.60 29.25
CA THR A 501 -0.62 13.83 29.65
C THR A 501 -0.27 12.83 30.75
N ASP A 502 -1.26 12.42 31.52
CA ASP A 502 -1.12 11.29 32.43
C ASP A 502 -1.15 9.97 31.64
N LYS A 503 0.03 9.38 31.49
CA LYS A 503 0.22 8.13 30.73
C LYS A 503 -0.48 6.89 31.33
N LYS A 504 -1.00 7.00 32.57
CA LYS A 504 -1.76 5.94 33.27
C LYS A 504 -3.26 6.16 33.30
N ALA A 505 -3.71 7.31 32.82
CA ALA A 505 -5.11 7.62 32.75
C ALA A 505 -5.86 6.68 31.80
N VAL A 506 -7.08 6.33 32.17
CA VAL A 506 -8.00 5.47 31.40
C VAL A 506 -9.38 6.09 31.42
N SER A 507 -10.03 6.17 30.28
CA SER A 507 -11.37 6.73 30.16
C SER A 507 -12.46 5.82 30.76
N GLN A 508 -13.65 6.40 30.98
CA GLN A 508 -14.82 5.61 31.38
C GLN A 508 -15.29 4.68 30.26
N PHE A 509 -15.13 5.11 29.00
CA PHE A 509 -15.43 4.27 27.84
C PHE A 509 -14.54 3.01 27.85
N ALA A 510 -13.24 3.16 27.98
CA ALA A 510 -12.31 2.02 27.97
C ALA A 510 -12.60 1.04 29.10
N LYS A 511 -12.98 1.54 30.30
CA LYS A 511 -13.36 0.68 31.43
C LYS A 511 -14.60 -0.18 31.15
N ARG A 512 -15.63 0.38 30.48
CA ARG A 512 -16.81 -0.43 30.12
C ARG A 512 -16.57 -1.31 28.91
N TYR A 513 -15.73 -0.88 27.97
CA TYR A 513 -15.32 -1.66 26.81
C TYR A 513 -14.62 -2.98 27.21
N GLU A 514 -13.85 -2.95 28.28
CA GLU A 514 -13.20 -4.13 28.83
C GLU A 514 -14.18 -5.21 29.35
N ASN A 515 -15.39 -4.81 29.68
CA ASN A 515 -16.43 -5.74 30.14
C ASN A 515 -17.18 -6.45 28.99
N ILE A 516 -16.91 -6.08 27.73
CA ILE A 516 -17.47 -6.80 26.57
C ILE A 516 -16.81 -8.18 26.49
N SER A 517 -17.63 -9.23 26.61
CA SER A 517 -17.13 -10.61 26.59
C SER A 517 -16.58 -10.97 25.20
N GLU A 518 -15.48 -11.67 25.19
CA GLU A 518 -14.95 -12.24 23.95
C GLU A 518 -15.67 -13.58 23.66
N LYS A 519 -16.01 -13.79 22.39
CA LYS A 519 -16.46 -15.10 21.94
C LYS A 519 -15.26 -16.01 21.77
N ASP A 520 -15.40 -17.28 22.15
CA ASP A 520 -14.38 -18.27 21.86
C ASP A 520 -14.22 -18.41 20.34
N TYR A 521 -12.99 -18.39 19.88
CA TYR A 521 -12.63 -18.65 18.49
C TYR A 521 -11.37 -19.51 18.46
N GLU A 522 -11.43 -20.61 17.74
CA GLU A 522 -10.29 -21.51 17.60
C GLU A 522 -9.39 -21.06 16.44
N ALA A 523 -8.16 -20.67 16.76
CA ALA A 523 -7.19 -20.28 15.76
C ALA A 523 -6.85 -21.46 14.84
N LYS A 524 -6.76 -21.21 13.55
CA LYS A 524 -6.27 -22.17 12.55
C LYS A 524 -4.75 -22.10 12.50
N TYR A 525 -4.13 -23.27 12.39
CA TYR A 525 -2.68 -23.41 12.25
C TYR A 525 -2.37 -24.20 10.99
N VAL A 526 -1.29 -23.84 10.33
CA VAL A 526 -0.84 -24.56 9.12
C VAL A 526 -0.31 -25.93 9.47
N ASP A 527 -0.91 -26.96 8.86
CA ASP A 527 -0.37 -28.32 8.87
C ASP A 527 0.55 -28.49 7.65
N PHE A 528 1.87 -28.52 7.89
CA PHE A 528 2.90 -28.60 6.85
C PHE A 528 2.74 -29.79 5.89
N ASN A 529 2.09 -30.86 6.32
CA ASN A 529 1.90 -32.07 5.53
C ASN A 529 0.55 -32.13 4.79
N LYS A 530 -0.43 -31.30 5.23
CA LYS A 530 -1.80 -31.37 4.72
C LYS A 530 -2.18 -30.15 3.89
N ASP A 531 -1.83 -28.96 4.39
CA ASP A 531 -2.28 -27.71 3.77
C ASP A 531 -1.41 -27.32 2.57
N VAL A 532 -0.17 -27.84 2.49
CA VAL A 532 0.73 -27.70 1.36
C VAL A 532 1.14 -29.08 0.86
N GLN A 533 0.68 -29.45 -0.31
CA GLN A 533 1.07 -30.71 -0.94
C GLN A 533 2.47 -30.56 -1.56
N GLN A 534 3.34 -31.52 -1.32
CA GLN A 534 4.73 -31.45 -1.77
C GLN A 534 5.07 -32.66 -2.64
N VAL A 535 5.65 -32.40 -3.81
CA VAL A 535 6.11 -33.42 -4.75
C VAL A 535 7.52 -33.11 -5.22
N LYS A 536 8.41 -34.11 -5.21
CA LYS A 536 9.73 -33.99 -5.81
C LYS A 536 9.64 -34.24 -7.33
N LEU A 537 9.86 -33.21 -8.14
CA LEU A 537 9.83 -33.32 -9.59
C LEU A 537 11.14 -33.90 -10.16
N ALA A 538 12.28 -33.44 -9.62
CA ALA A 538 13.60 -33.88 -10.00
C ALA A 538 14.58 -33.76 -8.81
N LYS A 539 15.86 -34.12 -9.00
CA LYS A 539 16.89 -33.81 -7.98
C LYS A 539 17.01 -32.31 -7.82
N GLY A 540 16.88 -31.81 -6.58
CA GLY A 540 16.96 -30.36 -6.27
C GLY A 540 15.82 -29.54 -6.85
N VAL A 541 14.68 -30.18 -7.20
CA VAL A 541 13.47 -29.50 -7.67
C VAL A 541 12.26 -30.01 -6.91
N LYS A 542 11.62 -29.13 -6.18
CA LYS A 542 10.42 -29.43 -5.40
C LYS A 542 9.23 -28.63 -5.94
N LEU A 543 8.06 -29.26 -5.92
CA LEU A 543 6.78 -28.63 -6.19
C LEU A 543 6.00 -28.55 -4.87
N TYR A 544 5.53 -27.35 -4.58
CA TYR A 544 4.62 -27.03 -3.49
C TYR A 544 3.29 -26.59 -4.08
N ALA A 545 2.20 -27.27 -3.73
CA ALA A 545 0.87 -26.97 -4.28
C ALA A 545 -0.14 -26.69 -3.17
N VAL A 546 -0.88 -25.62 -3.32
CA VAL A 546 -1.96 -25.15 -2.45
C VAL A 546 -3.24 -25.04 -3.25
N ASN A 547 -4.35 -25.50 -2.68
CA ASN A 547 -5.66 -25.37 -3.31
C ASN A 547 -6.15 -23.92 -3.26
N ASN A 548 -6.64 -23.40 -4.40
CA ASN A 548 -7.32 -22.11 -4.48
C ASN A 548 -8.81 -22.26 -4.14
N PRO A 549 -9.29 -21.78 -2.97
CA PRO A 549 -10.69 -21.91 -2.57
C PRO A 549 -11.60 -20.81 -3.15
N LYS A 550 -11.05 -19.81 -3.85
CA LYS A 550 -11.75 -18.56 -4.18
C LYS A 550 -12.31 -18.51 -5.61
N ASN A 551 -11.46 -18.79 -6.57
CA ASN A 551 -11.76 -18.55 -7.99
C ASN A 551 -10.99 -19.54 -8.90
N ASP A 552 -11.08 -19.33 -10.21
CA ASP A 552 -10.43 -20.16 -11.20
C ASP A 552 -9.14 -19.51 -11.75
N ILE A 553 -8.44 -18.76 -10.89
CA ILE A 553 -7.16 -18.14 -11.28
C ILE A 553 -6.02 -18.90 -10.59
N TYR A 554 -5.09 -19.43 -11.38
CA TYR A 554 -3.86 -20.03 -10.86
C TYR A 554 -2.75 -19.00 -10.73
N THR A 555 -1.81 -19.29 -9.84
CA THR A 555 -0.47 -18.69 -9.81
C THR A 555 0.58 -19.78 -9.77
N VAL A 556 1.70 -19.57 -10.48
CA VAL A 556 2.89 -20.44 -10.43
C VAL A 556 4.12 -19.57 -10.30
N ASP A 557 4.94 -19.81 -9.30
CA ASP A 557 6.26 -19.20 -9.16
C ASP A 557 7.36 -20.27 -9.30
N ILE A 558 8.26 -20.07 -10.26
CA ILE A 558 9.42 -20.92 -10.51
C ILE A 558 10.63 -20.16 -9.97
N ILE A 559 11.16 -20.59 -8.83
CA ILE A 559 12.17 -19.89 -8.04
C ILE A 559 13.51 -20.59 -8.17
N PHE A 560 14.45 -20.00 -8.89
CA PHE A 560 15.83 -20.46 -8.94
C PHE A 560 16.62 -19.87 -7.77
N ASN A 561 17.29 -20.74 -6.99
CA ASN A 561 17.97 -20.37 -5.74
C ASN A 561 19.34 -19.72 -6.00
N LEU A 562 19.35 -18.67 -6.80
CA LEU A 562 20.45 -17.73 -7.00
C LEU A 562 19.94 -16.36 -7.43
N GLY A 563 20.58 -15.30 -6.96
CA GLY A 563 20.22 -13.93 -7.33
C GLY A 563 21.45 -13.08 -7.68
N THR A 564 21.28 -11.76 -7.58
CA THR A 564 22.31 -10.78 -7.98
C THR A 564 23.56 -10.85 -7.12
N LEU A 565 23.48 -11.33 -5.87
CA LEU A 565 24.66 -11.51 -4.99
C LEU A 565 25.62 -12.56 -5.53
N LYS A 566 25.14 -13.55 -6.26
CA LYS A 566 25.96 -14.58 -6.92
C LYS A 566 26.27 -14.23 -8.38
N VAL A 567 25.27 -13.76 -9.11
CA VAL A 567 25.33 -13.43 -10.52
C VAL A 567 24.85 -12.00 -10.73
N LYS A 568 25.75 -11.04 -10.70
CA LYS A 568 25.41 -9.59 -10.80
C LYS A 568 24.63 -9.18 -12.03
N GLU A 569 24.65 -10.05 -13.07
CA GLU A 569 23.90 -9.90 -14.31
C GLU A 569 22.42 -10.33 -14.16
N ALA A 570 22.04 -11.07 -13.11
CA ALA A 570 20.75 -11.73 -13.00
C ALA A 570 19.57 -10.75 -13.18
N LYS A 571 19.60 -9.58 -12.56
CA LYS A 571 18.55 -8.56 -12.72
C LYS A 571 18.41 -8.08 -14.16
N TYR A 572 19.52 -7.82 -14.84
CA TYR A 572 19.48 -7.39 -16.24
C TYR A 572 18.99 -8.51 -17.17
N VAL A 573 19.34 -9.75 -16.88
CA VAL A 573 18.90 -10.92 -17.62
C VAL A 573 17.41 -11.19 -17.38
N ALA A 574 16.90 -11.02 -16.17
CA ALA A 574 15.48 -11.12 -15.87
C ALA A 574 14.66 -10.07 -16.65
N GLU A 575 15.10 -8.82 -16.68
CA GLU A 575 14.47 -7.76 -17.47
C GLU A 575 14.48 -8.08 -18.99
N LEU A 576 15.57 -8.62 -19.48
CA LEU A 576 15.67 -9.06 -20.89
C LEU A 576 14.78 -10.27 -21.20
N PHE A 577 14.58 -11.18 -20.23
CA PHE A 577 13.67 -12.31 -20.39
C PHE A 577 12.22 -11.83 -20.61
N ASN A 578 11.78 -10.79 -19.89
CA ASN A 578 10.45 -10.21 -20.06
C ASN A 578 10.22 -9.62 -21.46
N THR A 579 11.30 -9.30 -22.19
CA THR A 579 11.25 -8.76 -23.54
C THR A 579 11.69 -9.77 -24.61
N SER A 580 11.91 -11.03 -24.22
CA SER A 580 12.37 -12.05 -25.14
C SER A 580 11.25 -12.66 -25.98
N GLY A 581 11.57 -13.06 -27.20
CA GLY A 581 10.81 -14.02 -27.97
C GLY A 581 11.28 -15.46 -27.67
N SER A 582 10.72 -16.42 -28.35
CA SER A 582 11.21 -17.81 -28.41
C SER A 582 11.81 -18.12 -29.79
N GLU A 583 12.32 -19.35 -29.99
CA GLU A 583 12.91 -19.75 -31.28
C GLU A 583 12.01 -19.49 -32.49
N ASN A 584 10.68 -19.66 -32.32
CA ASN A 584 9.70 -19.61 -33.41
C ASN A 584 8.66 -18.48 -33.24
N MET A 585 8.80 -17.65 -32.23
CA MET A 585 7.87 -16.55 -31.92
C MET A 585 8.64 -15.29 -31.52
N SER A 586 8.31 -14.18 -32.15
CA SER A 586 8.80 -12.88 -31.70
C SER A 586 8.28 -12.55 -30.30
N ARG A 587 8.85 -11.54 -29.64
CA ARG A 587 8.36 -11.01 -28.37
C ARG A 587 6.85 -10.74 -28.38
N ASP A 588 6.39 -10.02 -29.41
CA ASP A 588 4.98 -9.62 -29.52
C ASP A 588 4.06 -10.85 -29.71
N GLU A 589 4.50 -11.85 -30.42
CA GLU A 589 3.76 -13.12 -30.59
C GLU A 589 3.70 -13.91 -29.29
N VAL A 590 4.80 -13.95 -28.50
CA VAL A 590 4.79 -14.58 -27.17
C VAL A 590 3.81 -13.87 -26.23
N GLN A 591 3.89 -12.55 -26.11
CA GLN A 591 2.98 -11.76 -25.27
C GLN A 591 1.52 -11.94 -25.71
N THR A 592 1.27 -11.93 -27.02
CA THR A 592 -0.07 -12.14 -27.58
C THR A 592 -0.58 -13.55 -27.27
N ALA A 593 0.25 -14.59 -27.40
CA ALA A 593 -0.14 -15.96 -27.11
C ALA A 593 -0.56 -16.13 -25.62
N PHE A 594 0.19 -15.57 -24.68
CA PHE A 594 -0.20 -15.57 -23.27
C PHE A 594 -1.51 -14.80 -23.02
N ALA A 595 -1.66 -13.62 -23.61
CA ALA A 595 -2.88 -12.84 -23.48
C ALA A 595 -4.12 -13.54 -24.04
N GLN A 596 -4.00 -14.27 -25.14
CA GLN A 596 -5.11 -15.04 -25.77
C GLN A 596 -5.68 -16.10 -24.84
N ILE A 597 -4.87 -16.72 -24.02
CA ILE A 597 -5.30 -17.71 -23.02
C ILE A 597 -5.60 -17.10 -21.65
N GLY A 598 -5.67 -15.77 -21.53
CA GLY A 598 -5.92 -15.08 -20.27
C GLY A 598 -4.84 -15.30 -19.21
N SER A 599 -3.60 -15.53 -19.65
CA SER A 599 -2.44 -15.74 -18.76
C SER A 599 -1.39 -14.66 -18.96
N SER A 600 -0.49 -14.56 -18.01
CA SER A 600 0.65 -13.65 -18.06
C SER A 600 1.86 -14.26 -17.37
N TYR A 601 3.04 -13.73 -17.69
CA TYR A 601 4.27 -14.08 -17.01
C TYR A 601 5.11 -12.84 -16.74
N SER A 602 5.99 -12.97 -15.75
CA SER A 602 7.06 -12.02 -15.48
C SER A 602 8.28 -12.74 -14.96
N CYS A 603 9.45 -12.13 -15.12
CA CYS A 603 10.70 -12.60 -14.52
C CYS A 603 11.33 -11.47 -13.73
N SER A 604 11.74 -11.75 -12.51
CA SER A 604 12.43 -10.80 -11.63
C SER A 604 13.66 -11.43 -11.01
N ALA A 605 14.56 -10.61 -10.49
CA ALA A 605 15.71 -11.08 -9.74
C ALA A 605 16.01 -10.09 -8.61
N ASP A 606 16.20 -10.62 -7.41
CA ASP A 606 16.68 -9.90 -6.23
C ASP A 606 18.11 -10.32 -5.85
N GLY A 607 18.50 -10.11 -4.59
CA GLY A 607 19.80 -10.51 -4.07
C GLY A 607 20.03 -12.02 -4.10
N GLU A 608 18.99 -12.81 -3.87
CA GLU A 608 19.07 -14.23 -3.55
C GLU A 608 18.45 -15.14 -4.62
N GLN A 609 17.45 -14.66 -5.35
CA GLN A 609 16.61 -15.47 -6.22
C GLN A 609 16.39 -14.86 -7.60
N VAL A 610 16.13 -15.74 -8.60
CA VAL A 610 15.48 -15.39 -9.85
C VAL A 610 14.14 -16.09 -9.87
N VAL A 611 13.07 -15.33 -10.04
CA VAL A 611 11.69 -15.80 -9.99
C VAL A 611 11.02 -15.59 -11.33
N ILE A 612 10.41 -16.64 -11.87
CA ILE A 612 9.49 -16.57 -13.01
C ILE A 612 8.09 -16.81 -12.47
N SER A 613 7.26 -15.77 -12.51
CA SER A 613 5.88 -15.81 -12.05
C SER A 613 4.91 -15.95 -13.22
N LEU A 614 3.91 -16.80 -13.09
CA LEU A 614 2.79 -16.94 -14.01
C LEU A 614 1.46 -16.78 -13.26
N SER A 615 0.48 -16.20 -13.93
CA SER A 615 -0.90 -16.17 -13.45
C SER A 615 -1.87 -16.24 -14.62
N GLY A 616 -3.05 -16.79 -14.40
CA GLY A 616 -4.05 -16.86 -15.45
C GLY A 616 -5.24 -17.77 -15.11
N MET A 617 -6.08 -18.02 -16.11
CA MET A 617 -7.26 -18.87 -15.95
C MET A 617 -6.84 -20.33 -15.86
N GLU A 618 -7.33 -21.04 -14.84
CA GLU A 618 -6.97 -22.43 -14.51
C GLU A 618 -7.17 -23.38 -15.71
N GLU A 619 -8.22 -23.20 -16.50
CA GLU A 619 -8.52 -24.00 -17.67
C GLU A 619 -7.43 -23.96 -18.75
N ASN A 620 -6.60 -22.91 -18.77
CA ASN A 620 -5.54 -22.69 -19.76
C ASN A 620 -4.13 -22.91 -19.17
N MET A 621 -4.02 -23.41 -17.93
CA MET A 621 -2.74 -23.55 -17.21
C MET A 621 -1.75 -24.47 -17.95
N GLU A 622 -2.19 -25.61 -18.51
CA GLU A 622 -1.30 -26.52 -19.26
C GLU A 622 -0.73 -25.83 -20.51
N GLU A 623 -1.55 -25.03 -21.21
CA GLU A 623 -1.09 -24.28 -22.40
C GLU A 623 -0.09 -23.18 -21.98
N ALA A 624 -0.35 -22.47 -20.89
CA ALA A 624 0.58 -21.48 -20.33
C ALA A 624 1.91 -22.11 -19.93
N MET A 625 1.88 -23.32 -19.30
CA MET A 625 3.09 -24.08 -18.98
C MET A 625 3.87 -24.52 -20.24
N ASN A 626 3.19 -24.85 -21.32
CA ASN A 626 3.82 -25.14 -22.59
C ASN A 626 4.51 -23.92 -23.20
N LEU A 627 3.84 -22.76 -23.17
CA LEU A 627 4.41 -21.51 -23.68
C LEU A 627 5.63 -21.07 -22.85
N ILE A 628 5.53 -21.06 -21.52
CA ILE A 628 6.65 -20.65 -20.67
C ILE A 628 7.82 -21.64 -20.75
N GLY A 629 7.54 -22.95 -20.85
CA GLY A 629 8.58 -23.97 -21.00
C GLY A 629 9.41 -23.78 -22.29
N LYS A 630 8.77 -23.43 -23.41
CA LYS A 630 9.45 -23.06 -24.65
C LYS A 630 10.30 -21.81 -24.49
N LEU A 631 9.77 -20.81 -23.78
CA LEU A 631 10.46 -19.56 -23.53
C LEU A 631 11.68 -19.77 -22.63
N ILE A 632 11.53 -20.53 -21.52
CA ILE A 632 12.63 -20.88 -20.61
C ILE A 632 13.75 -21.63 -21.34
N ALA A 633 13.36 -22.61 -22.18
CA ALA A 633 14.34 -23.47 -22.89
C ALA A 633 15.20 -22.68 -23.87
N ASN A 634 14.64 -21.73 -24.60
CA ASN A 634 15.38 -21.00 -25.64
C ASN A 634 14.86 -19.56 -25.82
N PRO A 635 15.07 -18.65 -24.83
CA PRO A 635 14.68 -17.25 -24.96
C PRO A 635 15.57 -16.55 -26.00
N VAL A 636 14.94 -15.74 -26.86
CA VAL A 636 15.61 -15.01 -27.94
C VAL A 636 15.43 -13.51 -27.69
N VAL A 637 16.57 -12.84 -27.52
CA VAL A 637 16.63 -11.38 -27.29
C VAL A 637 17.28 -10.72 -28.52
N SER A 638 16.63 -9.69 -29.04
CA SER A 638 17.17 -8.91 -30.17
C SER A 638 18.20 -7.87 -29.69
N GLU A 639 19.05 -7.41 -30.65
CA GLU A 639 19.96 -6.28 -30.40
C GLU A 639 19.20 -4.96 -30.03
N GLU A 640 17.95 -4.85 -30.47
CA GLU A 640 17.09 -3.70 -30.14
C GLU A 640 16.58 -3.78 -28.71
N ASP A 641 16.14 -4.98 -28.27
CA ASP A 641 15.72 -5.21 -26.89
C ASP A 641 16.87 -4.94 -25.91
N LEU A 642 18.09 -5.45 -26.22
CA LEU A 642 19.29 -5.15 -25.44
C LEU A 642 19.52 -3.63 -25.28
N LYS A 643 19.41 -2.87 -26.38
CA LYS A 643 19.63 -1.42 -26.35
C LYS A 643 18.53 -0.69 -25.57
N THR A 644 17.28 -1.12 -25.72
CA THR A 644 16.12 -0.49 -25.06
C THR A 644 16.14 -0.76 -23.58
N THR A 645 16.29 -2.02 -23.16
CA THR A 645 16.40 -2.41 -21.75
C THR A 645 17.62 -1.76 -21.07
N ALA A 646 18.76 -1.68 -21.78
CA ALA A 646 19.94 -0.97 -21.26
C ALA A 646 19.66 0.52 -20.99
N LYS A 647 18.93 1.19 -21.88
CA LYS A 647 18.56 2.60 -21.70
C LYS A 647 17.58 2.78 -20.55
N SER A 648 16.55 1.93 -20.44
CA SER A 648 15.58 1.93 -19.33
C SER A 648 16.30 1.81 -18.00
N MET A 649 17.04 0.73 -17.79
CA MET A 649 17.77 0.46 -16.57
C MET A 649 18.77 1.58 -16.19
N ILE A 650 19.46 2.18 -17.17
CA ILE A 650 20.37 3.31 -16.91
C ILE A 650 19.57 4.56 -16.48
N SER A 651 18.38 4.74 -17.00
CA SER A 651 17.51 5.87 -16.65
C SER A 651 16.91 5.69 -15.26
N GLU A 652 16.40 4.52 -14.93
CA GLU A 652 15.90 4.18 -13.60
C GLU A 652 16.92 4.47 -12.50
N ARG A 653 18.19 4.09 -12.73
CA ARG A 653 19.30 4.41 -11.81
C ARG A 653 19.56 5.90 -11.62
N LYS A 654 19.11 6.73 -12.53
CA LYS A 654 19.15 8.18 -12.35
C LYS A 654 18.04 8.64 -11.41
N TYR A 655 16.83 8.07 -11.59
CA TYR A 655 15.69 8.39 -10.71
C TYR A 655 15.92 7.92 -9.28
N GLU A 656 16.44 6.71 -9.10
CA GLU A 656 16.83 6.16 -7.81
C GLU A 656 17.67 7.15 -6.97
N ARG A 657 18.47 7.99 -7.61
CA ARG A 657 19.29 9.00 -6.94
C ARG A 657 18.58 10.32 -6.68
N GLU A 658 17.49 10.59 -7.38
CA GLU A 658 16.72 11.82 -7.19
C GLU A 658 15.73 11.68 -6.00
N ASP A 659 15.33 10.46 -5.67
CA ASP A 659 14.44 10.17 -4.55
C ASP A 659 15.20 10.11 -3.21
N PRO A 660 14.88 11.00 -2.23
CA PRO A 660 15.52 10.98 -0.91
C PRO A 660 15.32 9.68 -0.14
N ALA A 661 14.17 9.03 -0.28
CA ALA A 661 13.87 7.77 0.39
C ALA A 661 14.72 6.63 -0.18
N ALA A 662 14.83 6.52 -1.51
CA ALA A 662 15.67 5.55 -2.18
C ALA A 662 17.16 5.73 -1.80
N VAL A 663 17.65 6.97 -1.71
CA VAL A 663 19.00 7.27 -1.23
C VAL A 663 19.18 6.85 0.23
N GLY A 664 18.16 7.04 1.08
CA GLY A 664 18.15 6.60 2.46
C GLY A 664 18.26 5.09 2.61
N GLN A 665 17.47 4.34 1.83
CA GLN A 665 17.51 2.87 1.79
C GLN A 665 18.88 2.36 1.26
N ALA A 666 19.44 3.01 0.26
CA ALA A 666 20.76 2.67 -0.24
C ALA A 666 21.87 2.96 0.82
N LEU A 667 21.72 4.03 1.62
CA LEU A 667 22.61 4.32 2.73
C LEU A 667 22.50 3.28 3.83
N LEU A 668 21.29 2.92 4.25
CA LEU A 668 21.01 1.87 5.22
C LEU A 668 21.66 0.54 4.78
N SER A 669 21.39 0.12 3.55
CA SER A 669 21.96 -1.11 2.98
C SER A 669 23.48 -1.06 2.94
N TYR A 670 24.08 0.09 2.54
CA TYR A 670 25.53 0.26 2.52
C TYR A 670 26.16 0.20 3.91
N VAL A 671 25.52 0.80 4.90
CA VAL A 671 25.97 0.75 6.30
C VAL A 671 25.86 -0.66 6.86
N ALA A 672 24.77 -1.36 6.55
CA ALA A 672 24.55 -2.74 6.98
C ALA A 672 25.50 -3.73 6.29
N TYR A 673 25.73 -3.63 4.98
CA TYR A 673 26.34 -4.69 4.17
C TYR A 673 27.61 -4.26 3.41
N ALA A 674 28.03 -3.00 3.53
CA ALA A 674 29.17 -2.41 2.83
C ALA A 674 29.06 -2.55 1.29
N ASP A 675 30.05 -3.12 0.62
CA ASP A 675 30.06 -3.28 -0.84
C ASP A 675 29.21 -4.46 -1.36
N LYS A 676 28.61 -5.24 -0.46
CA LYS A 676 27.73 -6.36 -0.81
C LYS A 676 26.26 -5.95 -0.95
N THR A 677 25.95 -4.66 -1.06
CA THR A 677 24.58 -4.17 -1.30
C THR A 677 24.19 -4.35 -2.76
N GLU A 678 22.90 -4.51 -3.02
CA GLU A 678 22.39 -4.61 -4.40
C GLU A 678 22.79 -3.37 -5.22
N SER A 679 22.70 -2.17 -4.67
CA SER A 679 23.08 -0.92 -5.35
C SER A 679 24.56 -0.89 -5.81
N LYS A 680 25.43 -1.64 -5.15
CA LYS A 680 26.84 -1.76 -5.49
C LYS A 680 27.18 -3.06 -6.22
N HIS A 681 26.46 -4.14 -5.96
CA HIS A 681 26.68 -5.46 -6.56
C HIS A 681 25.79 -5.66 -7.78
N ARG A 682 25.92 -4.76 -8.76
CA ARG A 682 25.18 -4.79 -10.02
C ARG A 682 26.08 -4.40 -11.19
N LEU A 683 25.66 -4.68 -12.42
CA LEU A 683 26.39 -4.32 -13.64
C LEU A 683 26.67 -2.83 -13.68
N ARG A 684 27.92 -2.43 -14.01
CA ARG A 684 28.27 -1.04 -14.28
C ARG A 684 27.65 -0.57 -15.59
N LYS A 685 27.39 0.73 -15.72
CA LYS A 685 26.86 1.35 -16.94
C LYS A 685 27.64 0.95 -18.22
N LYS A 686 28.96 0.80 -18.11
CA LYS A 686 29.83 0.36 -19.23
C LYS A 686 29.62 -1.12 -19.56
N GLU A 687 29.34 -1.98 -18.58
CA GLU A 687 29.09 -3.39 -18.75
C GLU A 687 27.72 -3.62 -19.41
N ILE A 688 26.68 -2.93 -18.92
CA ILE A 688 25.33 -2.96 -19.53
C ILE A 688 25.40 -2.59 -21.03
N LYS A 689 26.13 -1.51 -21.38
CA LYS A 689 26.26 -1.08 -22.78
C LYS A 689 27.05 -2.02 -23.68
N LYS A 690 27.86 -2.90 -23.12
CA LYS A 690 28.67 -3.89 -23.85
C LYS A 690 28.04 -5.27 -23.82
N PHE A 691 26.99 -5.48 -23.11
CA PHE A 691 26.30 -6.76 -22.98
C PHE A 691 25.71 -7.17 -24.33
N LYS A 692 25.87 -8.42 -24.68
CA LYS A 692 25.48 -9.00 -25.98
C LYS A 692 24.48 -10.14 -25.80
N THR A 693 23.87 -10.56 -26.89
CA THR A 693 22.94 -11.69 -26.91
C THR A 693 23.58 -12.99 -26.41
N ASP A 694 24.86 -13.22 -26.73
CA ASP A 694 25.60 -14.38 -26.22
C ASP A 694 25.84 -14.32 -24.71
N ASP A 695 26.02 -13.13 -24.15
CA ASP A 695 26.12 -12.95 -22.68
C ASP A 695 24.80 -13.28 -22.02
N PHE A 696 23.68 -12.83 -22.60
CA PHE A 696 22.34 -13.19 -22.14
C PHE A 696 22.16 -14.70 -22.10
N LYS A 697 22.39 -15.39 -23.22
CA LYS A 697 22.25 -16.84 -23.31
C LYS A 697 23.14 -17.57 -22.30
N ARG A 698 24.39 -17.16 -22.17
CA ARG A 698 25.34 -17.75 -21.21
C ARG A 698 24.85 -17.61 -19.78
N VAL A 699 24.40 -16.41 -19.37
CA VAL A 699 23.94 -16.18 -18.02
C VAL A 699 22.61 -16.87 -17.77
N TRP A 700 21.64 -16.80 -18.71
CA TRP A 700 20.37 -17.50 -18.62
C TRP A 700 20.55 -19.01 -18.43
N ASN A 701 21.38 -19.63 -19.23
CA ASN A 701 21.71 -21.07 -19.13
C ASN A 701 22.40 -21.40 -17.79
N SER A 702 23.18 -20.46 -17.24
CA SER A 702 23.77 -20.63 -15.89
C SER A 702 22.71 -20.61 -14.80
N ILE A 703 21.70 -19.74 -14.88
CA ILE A 703 20.60 -19.66 -13.91
C ILE A 703 19.85 -21.00 -13.84
N GLN A 704 19.54 -21.59 -14.98
CA GLN A 704 18.82 -22.87 -15.07
C GLN A 704 19.60 -24.08 -14.52
N GLN A 705 20.87 -23.93 -14.14
CA GLN A 705 21.68 -25.01 -13.56
C GLN A 705 21.53 -25.11 -12.04
N TYR A 706 20.81 -24.18 -11.40
CA TYR A 706 20.63 -24.16 -9.95
C TYR A 706 19.38 -24.95 -9.50
N GLU A 707 19.36 -25.31 -8.23
CA GLU A 707 18.17 -25.86 -7.57
C GLU A 707 17.00 -24.88 -7.73
N CYS A 708 15.80 -25.43 -7.82
CA CYS A 708 14.61 -24.69 -8.15
C CYS A 708 13.43 -25.20 -7.31
N ASP A 709 12.66 -24.28 -6.77
CA ASP A 709 11.37 -24.56 -6.15
C ASP A 709 10.25 -24.05 -7.05
N VAL A 710 9.15 -24.81 -7.12
CA VAL A 710 7.95 -24.42 -7.85
C VAL A 710 6.80 -24.31 -6.88
N HIS A 711 6.23 -23.11 -6.76
CA HIS A 711 5.08 -22.84 -5.91
C HIS A 711 3.84 -22.67 -6.80
N TYR A 712 2.76 -23.32 -6.43
CA TYR A 712 1.50 -23.26 -7.15
C TYR A 712 0.34 -23.02 -6.19
N ALA A 713 -0.54 -22.11 -6.56
CA ALA A 713 -1.85 -21.98 -5.96
C ALA A 713 -2.93 -22.01 -7.05
N GLY A 714 -3.77 -23.04 -7.03
CA GLY A 714 -4.79 -23.30 -8.05
C GLY A 714 -5.65 -24.51 -7.72
N LYS A 715 -6.36 -25.05 -8.71
CA LYS A 715 -7.31 -26.16 -8.53
C LYS A 715 -6.82 -27.51 -9.07
N THR A 716 -5.73 -27.51 -9.83
CA THR A 716 -5.19 -28.74 -10.45
C THR A 716 -4.57 -29.62 -9.39
N ASP A 717 -4.88 -30.93 -9.44
CA ASP A 717 -4.26 -31.94 -8.56
C ASP A 717 -2.73 -31.95 -8.68
N VAL A 718 -2.04 -32.06 -7.55
CA VAL A 718 -0.57 -31.94 -7.49
C VAL A 718 0.16 -32.99 -8.33
N VAL A 719 -0.39 -34.19 -8.49
CA VAL A 719 0.23 -35.27 -9.30
C VAL A 719 0.09 -34.95 -10.79
N GLU A 720 -1.07 -34.46 -11.20
CA GLU A 720 -1.29 -34.01 -12.58
C GLU A 720 -0.46 -32.76 -12.91
N LEU A 721 -0.44 -31.79 -12.00
CA LEU A 721 0.40 -30.60 -12.10
C LEU A 721 1.88 -30.97 -12.26
N GLY A 722 2.38 -31.91 -11.45
CA GLY A 722 3.76 -32.39 -11.53
C GLY A 722 4.10 -33.00 -12.93
N LYS A 723 3.15 -33.71 -13.54
CA LYS A 723 3.32 -34.23 -14.92
C LYS A 723 3.33 -33.09 -15.94
N ILE A 724 2.42 -32.12 -15.81
CA ILE A 724 2.37 -30.96 -16.71
C ILE A 724 3.68 -30.17 -16.65
N ILE A 725 4.18 -29.85 -15.43
CA ILE A 725 5.44 -29.12 -15.24
C ILE A 725 6.61 -29.92 -15.82
N SER A 726 6.75 -31.23 -15.48
CA SER A 726 7.87 -32.07 -15.93
C SER A 726 7.86 -32.33 -17.45
N LYS A 727 6.68 -32.28 -18.09
CA LYS A 727 6.54 -32.38 -19.54
C LYS A 727 7.06 -31.14 -20.27
N ASN A 728 6.87 -29.96 -19.66
CA ASN A 728 7.07 -28.68 -20.33
C ASN A 728 8.37 -27.98 -19.92
N ILE A 729 8.92 -28.26 -18.73
CA ILE A 729 10.14 -27.62 -18.22
C ILE A 729 11.22 -28.67 -18.01
N ASN A 730 12.39 -28.43 -18.62
CA ASN A 730 13.57 -29.26 -18.47
C ASN A 730 14.44 -28.72 -17.33
N PHE A 731 14.40 -29.36 -16.19
CA PHE A 731 15.28 -29.03 -15.06
C PHE A 731 16.66 -29.66 -15.19
N ALA A 732 17.68 -29.05 -14.61
CA ALA A 732 19.03 -29.60 -14.58
C ALA A 732 19.06 -30.97 -13.89
N SER A 733 19.69 -31.96 -14.48
CA SER A 733 19.81 -33.34 -13.94
C SER A 733 20.68 -33.41 -12.69
N ASN A 734 21.63 -32.50 -12.54
CA ASN A 734 22.49 -32.34 -11.37
C ASN A 734 22.58 -30.86 -11.01
N PRO A 735 21.55 -30.28 -10.41
CA PRO A 735 21.52 -28.86 -10.14
C PRO A 735 22.56 -28.46 -9.08
N ILE A 736 23.02 -27.23 -9.17
CA ILE A 736 23.93 -26.61 -8.24
C ILE A 736 23.11 -26.15 -7.03
N ALA A 737 23.50 -26.58 -5.85
CA ALA A 737 22.84 -26.14 -4.60
C ALA A 737 23.05 -24.64 -4.34
N GLU A 738 22.15 -24.04 -3.61
CA GLU A 738 22.27 -22.67 -3.15
C GLU A 738 23.60 -22.46 -2.40
N ASP A 739 24.30 -21.37 -2.73
CA ASP A 739 25.53 -20.99 -2.07
C ASP A 739 25.26 -19.92 -0.99
N LYS A 740 24.87 -20.35 0.21
CA LYS A 740 24.57 -19.46 1.34
C LYS A 740 25.77 -18.62 1.81
N THR A 741 26.98 -18.90 1.33
CA THR A 741 28.18 -18.12 1.72
C THR A 741 28.29 -16.74 1.07
N VAL A 742 27.54 -16.52 -0.02
CA VAL A 742 27.48 -15.21 -0.72
C VAL A 742 26.60 -14.20 0.00
N LEU A 743 25.70 -14.67 0.88
CA LEU A 743 24.76 -13.81 1.60
C LEU A 743 25.52 -12.77 2.43
N PRO A 744 25.10 -11.50 2.38
CA PRO A 744 25.75 -10.45 3.12
C PRO A 744 25.40 -10.57 4.62
N LYS A 745 26.42 -10.48 5.45
CA LYS A 745 26.23 -10.40 6.91
C LYS A 745 26.23 -8.95 7.33
N ILE A 746 25.35 -8.60 8.27
CA ILE A 746 25.32 -7.25 8.84
C ILE A 746 26.64 -6.97 9.51
N LYS A 747 27.20 -5.81 9.20
CA LYS A 747 28.46 -5.34 9.76
C LYS A 747 28.30 -5.04 11.24
N ASN A 748 29.18 -5.63 12.08
CA ASN A 748 29.20 -5.35 13.50
C ASN A 748 29.86 -3.99 13.81
N TYR A 749 29.21 -3.21 14.62
CA TYR A 749 29.65 -1.92 15.09
C TYR A 749 29.98 -2.02 16.61
N SER A 750 31.19 -1.61 17.01
CA SER A 750 31.62 -1.60 18.41
C SER A 750 31.52 -0.23 19.07
N LYS A 751 31.18 0.81 18.29
CA LYS A 751 31.03 2.20 18.76
C LYS A 751 29.87 2.89 18.01
N GLN A 752 29.38 3.95 18.61
CA GLN A 752 28.38 4.82 17.96
C GLN A 752 29.01 5.55 16.77
N VAL A 753 28.31 5.60 15.65
CA VAL A 753 28.74 6.25 14.40
C VAL A 753 27.55 6.96 13.77
N VAL A 754 27.80 8.13 13.20
CA VAL A 754 26.81 8.86 12.41
C VAL A 754 27.25 8.90 10.94
N TYR A 755 26.51 8.26 10.06
CA TYR A 755 26.68 8.39 8.62
C TYR A 755 25.79 9.51 8.09
N PHE A 756 26.36 10.41 7.30
CA PHE A 756 25.66 11.60 6.82
C PHE A 756 25.80 11.78 5.33
N ILE A 757 24.68 12.00 4.64
CA ILE A 757 24.61 12.45 3.25
C ILE A 757 23.99 13.84 3.23
N ASP A 758 24.76 14.82 2.72
CA ASP A 758 24.32 16.19 2.54
C ASP A 758 23.44 16.28 1.28
N ARG A 759 22.15 16.51 1.50
CA ARG A 759 21.18 16.77 0.44
C ARG A 759 20.65 18.19 0.59
N LYS A 760 21.33 19.08 -0.10
CA LYS A 760 21.05 20.51 -0.06
C LYS A 760 19.59 20.78 -0.46
N ASP A 761 18.99 21.72 0.25
CA ASP A 761 17.60 22.15 0.06
C ASP A 761 16.53 21.07 0.36
N ALA A 762 16.89 19.95 1.00
CA ALA A 762 15.90 18.99 1.51
C ALA A 762 15.07 19.64 2.63
N VAL A 763 13.75 19.55 2.51
CA VAL A 763 12.82 20.04 3.54
C VAL A 763 12.76 19.09 4.72
N GLN A 764 12.87 17.78 4.45
CA GLN A 764 12.90 16.73 5.47
C GLN A 764 14.28 16.08 5.58
N SER A 765 14.58 15.55 6.78
CA SER A 765 15.65 14.58 7.03
C SER A 765 15.06 13.20 7.17
N ASN A 766 15.59 12.24 6.42
CA ASN A 766 15.35 10.82 6.63
C ASN A 766 16.42 10.25 7.53
N ILE A 767 16.04 9.78 8.70
CA ILE A 767 16.94 9.26 9.74
C ILE A 767 16.68 7.77 9.89
N TYR A 768 17.75 6.98 9.87
CA TYR A 768 17.69 5.54 10.13
C TYR A 768 18.61 5.18 11.29
N PHE A 769 18.22 4.19 12.06
CA PHE A 769 18.99 3.65 13.19
C PHE A 769 19.22 2.17 12.98
N LEU A 770 20.41 1.70 13.29
CA LEU A 770 20.79 0.29 13.21
C LEU A 770 21.56 -0.11 14.47
N LEU A 771 21.16 -1.22 15.10
CA LEU A 771 21.92 -1.88 16.15
C LEU A 771 22.14 -3.35 15.76
N ASN A 772 23.28 -3.88 16.16
CA ASN A 772 23.56 -5.31 15.99
C ASN A 772 22.59 -6.13 16.86
N GLY A 773 22.13 -7.24 16.31
CA GLY A 773 21.33 -8.23 17.04
C GLY A 773 22.11 -9.52 17.28
N ASP A 774 21.56 -10.36 18.12
CA ASP A 774 22.11 -11.67 18.40
C ASP A 774 21.67 -12.69 17.33
N ARG A 775 22.29 -13.86 17.36
CA ARG A 775 21.90 -14.96 16.50
C ARG A 775 20.42 -15.32 16.70
N PHE A 776 19.72 -15.57 15.63
CA PHE A 776 18.30 -15.99 15.68
C PHE A 776 18.12 -17.20 16.58
N ALA A 777 17.11 -17.12 17.45
CA ALA A 777 16.65 -18.18 18.33
C ALA A 777 15.13 -18.14 18.39
N LYS A 778 14.49 -19.18 17.88
CA LYS A 778 13.01 -19.27 17.78
C LYS A 778 12.31 -19.14 19.14
N GLU A 779 12.98 -19.54 20.22
CA GLU A 779 12.48 -19.43 21.58
C GLU A 779 12.36 -17.97 22.06
N GLN A 780 13.10 -17.06 21.48
CA GLN A 780 13.07 -15.63 21.82
C GLN A 780 12.01 -14.84 21.03
N VAL A 781 11.48 -15.41 19.96
CA VAL A 781 10.52 -14.71 19.08
C VAL A 781 9.31 -14.15 19.84
N PRO A 782 8.64 -14.89 20.77
CA PRO A 782 7.49 -14.32 21.50
C PRO A 782 7.85 -13.10 22.37
N VAL A 783 9.02 -13.09 22.99
CA VAL A 783 9.51 -11.93 23.78
C VAL A 783 9.90 -10.78 22.86
N GLN A 784 10.54 -11.07 21.73
CA GLN A 784 10.86 -10.09 20.69
C GLN A 784 9.61 -9.40 20.16
N GLU A 785 8.55 -10.16 19.86
CA GLU A 785 7.26 -9.60 19.40
C GLU A 785 6.61 -8.74 20.48
N ALA A 786 6.65 -9.17 21.74
CA ALA A 786 6.18 -8.36 22.87
C ALA A 786 6.98 -7.06 23.03
N PHE A 787 8.30 -7.12 22.88
CA PHE A 787 9.15 -5.93 22.87
C PHE A 787 8.81 -5.00 21.69
N ASN A 788 8.64 -5.54 20.49
CA ASN A 788 8.26 -4.76 19.32
C ASN A 788 6.91 -4.05 19.54
N ALA A 789 5.90 -4.76 20.02
CA ALA A 789 4.60 -4.16 20.36
C ALA A 789 4.70 -3.04 21.41
N TYR A 790 5.59 -3.21 22.39
CA TYR A 790 5.83 -2.23 23.44
C TYR A 790 6.61 -1.00 22.96
N PHE A 791 7.70 -1.23 22.20
CA PHE A 791 8.67 -0.20 21.85
C PHE A 791 8.32 0.53 20.55
N GLY A 792 8.10 -0.20 19.47
CA GLY A 792 7.99 0.38 18.13
C GLY A 792 6.73 0.05 17.37
N GLY A 793 5.84 -0.76 17.93
CA GLY A 793 4.66 -1.30 17.25
C GLY A 793 3.52 -0.30 17.14
N GLY A 794 3.19 0.12 15.91
CA GLY A 794 1.97 0.86 15.61
C GLY A 794 1.78 2.17 16.42
N PHE A 795 0.53 2.60 16.52
CA PHE A 795 0.16 3.83 17.22
C PHE A 795 0.30 3.74 18.75
N SER A 796 0.33 2.56 19.34
CA SER A 796 0.50 2.37 20.77
C SER A 796 1.96 2.21 21.22
N GLY A 797 2.90 1.99 20.28
CA GLY A 797 4.33 1.85 20.55
C GLY A 797 4.97 3.14 21.06
N LEU A 798 6.00 3.01 21.93
CA LEU A 798 6.69 4.16 22.54
C LEU A 798 7.28 5.12 21.48
N VAL A 799 7.87 4.58 20.40
CA VAL A 799 8.55 5.40 19.39
C VAL A 799 7.57 6.36 18.72
N LEU A 800 6.43 5.88 18.25
CA LEU A 800 5.46 6.75 17.60
C LEU A 800 4.83 7.72 18.59
N GLN A 801 4.49 7.25 19.79
CA GLN A 801 3.90 8.10 20.82
C GLN A 801 4.83 9.25 21.24
N GLU A 802 6.10 8.96 21.52
CA GLU A 802 7.05 9.97 22.02
C GLU A 802 7.51 10.94 20.94
N ILE A 803 7.60 10.50 19.67
CA ILE A 803 8.10 11.32 18.56
C ILE A 803 6.95 12.06 17.87
N ARG A 804 5.86 11.38 17.53
CA ARG A 804 4.74 11.95 16.79
C ARG A 804 3.69 12.57 17.74
N GLU A 805 3.09 11.74 18.60
CA GLU A 805 1.88 12.13 19.32
C GLU A 805 2.12 13.18 20.42
N TYR A 806 3.22 13.04 21.15
CA TYR A 806 3.55 13.97 22.25
C TYR A 806 4.36 15.19 21.81
N ARG A 807 5.13 15.10 20.70
CA ARG A 807 6.08 16.14 20.30
C ARG A 807 5.92 16.64 18.88
N SER A 808 5.09 15.99 18.07
CA SER A 808 4.86 16.34 16.66
C SER A 808 6.16 16.54 15.87
N LEU A 809 7.21 15.75 16.17
CA LEU A 809 8.51 15.87 15.53
C LEU A 809 8.55 15.22 14.16
N ALA A 810 7.67 14.25 13.90
CA ALA A 810 7.64 13.49 12.66
C ALA A 810 6.23 13.03 12.31
N TYR A 811 5.92 12.92 11.04
CA TYR A 811 4.70 12.24 10.58
C TYR A 811 4.81 10.72 10.75
N SER A 812 5.97 10.15 10.36
CA SER A 812 6.23 8.72 10.51
C SER A 812 7.46 8.47 11.37
N ALA A 813 7.32 7.59 12.34
CA ALA A 813 8.39 7.07 13.18
C ALA A 813 8.10 5.60 13.52
N TRP A 814 9.12 4.76 13.46
CA TRP A 814 8.98 3.33 13.63
C TRP A 814 10.30 2.72 14.13
N ALA A 815 10.23 1.65 14.87
CA ALA A 815 11.36 0.84 15.24
C ALA A 815 10.96 -0.60 15.54
N GLY A 816 11.89 -1.54 15.35
CA GLY A 816 11.65 -2.94 15.69
C GLY A 816 12.93 -3.76 15.73
N TYR A 817 12.93 -4.79 16.52
CA TYR A 817 13.93 -5.85 16.49
C TYR A 817 13.46 -6.90 15.50
N LEU A 818 14.23 -7.09 14.43
CA LEU A 818 13.84 -7.89 13.27
C LEU A 818 14.57 -9.23 13.30
N SER A 819 13.83 -10.29 13.05
CA SER A 819 14.38 -11.64 12.92
C SER A 819 15.20 -11.77 11.64
N ALA A 820 16.26 -12.56 11.71
CA ALA A 820 16.98 -13.04 10.54
C ALA A 820 16.05 -13.86 9.62
N GLY A 821 16.36 -13.93 8.34
CA GLY A 821 15.61 -14.73 7.39
C GLY A 821 15.87 -16.24 7.49
N ARG A 822 16.94 -16.65 8.20
CA ARG A 822 17.38 -18.05 8.27
C ARG A 822 17.94 -18.40 9.64
N GLU A 823 17.86 -19.69 9.98
CA GLU A 823 18.50 -20.22 11.16
C GLU A 823 20.02 -19.98 11.13
N GLY A 824 20.54 -19.48 12.23
CA GLY A 824 21.99 -19.24 12.40
C GLY A 824 22.49 -17.89 11.93
N GLU A 825 21.65 -17.07 11.32
CA GLU A 825 21.95 -15.67 11.04
C GLU A 825 21.62 -14.76 12.23
N ASN A 826 22.12 -13.53 12.19
CA ASN A 826 21.89 -12.57 13.26
C ASN A 826 20.63 -11.73 12.98
N ASN A 827 19.83 -11.57 14.03
CA ASN A 827 18.81 -10.54 14.11
C ASN A 827 19.43 -9.14 14.08
N TYR A 828 18.60 -8.12 13.95
CA TYR A 828 19.06 -6.73 14.06
C TYR A 828 17.90 -5.81 14.52
N PHE A 829 18.27 -4.71 15.16
CA PHE A 829 17.27 -3.68 15.45
C PHE A 829 17.38 -2.56 14.42
N MET A 830 16.24 -2.11 13.93
CA MET A 830 16.14 -1.00 12.99
C MET A 830 15.11 0.02 13.46
N GLY A 831 15.38 1.31 13.20
CA GLY A 831 14.42 2.39 13.39
C GLY A 831 14.48 3.38 12.24
N MET A 832 13.38 4.11 12.04
CA MET A 832 13.26 5.15 11.00
C MET A 832 12.44 6.33 11.52
N ILE A 833 12.86 7.55 11.15
CA ILE A 833 12.15 8.79 11.43
C ILE A 833 12.25 9.70 10.20
N GLY A 834 11.08 10.19 9.70
CA GLY A 834 11.02 11.29 8.73
C GLY A 834 10.62 12.58 9.44
N THR A 835 11.53 13.56 9.53
CA THR A 835 11.33 14.81 10.30
C THR A 835 11.76 16.03 9.49
N GLN A 836 11.32 17.23 9.89
CA GLN A 836 11.85 18.48 9.32
C GLN A 836 13.37 18.54 9.50
N ALA A 837 14.07 19.10 8.51
CA ALA A 837 15.52 19.17 8.52
C ALA A 837 16.09 19.94 9.74
N ASP A 838 15.39 20.95 10.25
CA ASP A 838 15.79 21.73 11.44
C ASP A 838 15.36 21.05 12.77
N LYS A 839 14.58 19.97 12.73
CA LYS A 839 14.17 19.15 13.89
C LYS A 839 14.94 17.83 13.99
N THR A 840 15.90 17.60 13.10
CA THR A 840 16.70 16.37 13.05
C THR A 840 17.31 16.01 14.41
N LEU A 841 17.92 16.97 15.09
CA LEU A 841 18.56 16.73 16.40
C LEU A 841 17.56 16.44 17.51
N ASP A 842 16.41 17.12 17.50
CA ASP A 842 15.35 16.88 18.49
C ASP A 842 14.80 15.44 18.35
N ALA A 843 14.60 14.98 17.12
CA ALA A 843 14.13 13.61 16.83
C ALA A 843 15.17 12.55 17.26
N ILE A 844 16.44 12.76 16.91
CA ILE A 844 17.54 11.86 17.31
C ILE A 844 17.66 11.80 18.85
N LYS A 845 17.54 12.95 19.53
CA LYS A 845 17.60 13.01 20.99
C LYS A 845 16.50 12.17 21.62
N VAL A 846 15.23 12.35 21.20
CA VAL A 846 14.10 11.58 21.74
C VAL A 846 14.30 10.09 21.50
N PHE A 847 14.71 9.69 20.29
CA PHE A 847 14.96 8.28 19.98
C PHE A 847 16.10 7.69 20.82
N ASN A 848 17.21 8.43 20.96
CA ASN A 848 18.33 8.01 21.79
C ASN A 848 17.96 7.92 23.29
N ASP A 849 17.13 8.84 23.79
CA ASP A 849 16.61 8.78 25.16
C ASP A 849 15.77 7.52 25.37
N LEU A 850 14.88 7.15 24.41
CA LEU A 850 14.10 5.90 24.44
C LEU A 850 15.01 4.66 24.40
N LYS A 851 16.04 4.69 23.57
CA LYS A 851 17.03 3.61 23.44
C LYS A 851 17.86 3.43 24.72
N THR A 852 18.19 4.51 25.43
CA THR A 852 19.03 4.45 26.64
C THR A 852 18.25 4.31 27.93
N ASN A 853 17.04 4.87 27.98
CA ASN A 853 16.19 4.92 29.16
C ASN A 853 14.72 4.65 28.78
N MET A 854 14.43 3.40 28.37
CA MET A 854 13.05 3.01 28.01
C MET A 854 12.10 3.23 29.19
N PRO A 855 11.02 4.01 29.03
CA PRO A 855 9.99 4.18 30.07
C PRO A 855 9.49 2.83 30.59
N GLN A 856 9.33 2.70 31.90
CA GLN A 856 8.88 1.47 32.56
C GLN A 856 7.37 1.54 32.82
N MET A 857 6.58 0.89 31.96
CA MET A 857 5.10 0.92 31.98
C MET A 857 4.53 -0.52 32.00
N PRO A 858 4.63 -1.25 33.13
CA PRO A 858 4.14 -2.63 33.23
C PRO A 858 2.63 -2.76 32.96
N GLU A 859 1.85 -1.70 33.17
CA GLU A 859 0.43 -1.64 32.85
C GLU A 859 0.13 -1.88 31.36
N ARG A 860 1.08 -1.65 30.46
CA ARG A 860 0.93 -1.93 29.04
C ARG A 860 0.77 -3.43 28.71
N MET A 861 1.17 -4.30 29.62
CA MET A 861 0.92 -5.74 29.46
C MET A 861 -0.57 -6.09 29.36
N SER A 862 -1.44 -5.21 29.86
CA SER A 862 -2.90 -5.36 29.78
C SER A 862 -3.44 -5.35 28.35
N TYR A 863 -2.69 -4.78 27.38
CA TYR A 863 -3.05 -4.84 25.97
C TYR A 863 -2.05 -5.61 25.11
N ILE A 864 -0.78 -5.67 25.47
CA ILE A 864 0.23 -6.43 24.72
C ILE A 864 -0.07 -7.93 24.71
N LYS A 865 -0.42 -8.53 25.88
CA LYS A 865 -0.80 -9.94 25.93
C LYS A 865 -2.03 -10.27 25.07
N PRO A 866 -3.16 -9.58 25.22
CA PRO A 866 -4.30 -9.78 24.33
C PRO A 866 -3.95 -9.59 22.86
N TYR A 867 -3.19 -8.56 22.53
CA TYR A 867 -2.71 -8.32 21.17
C TYR A 867 -2.01 -9.56 20.58
N LEU A 868 -0.99 -10.10 21.25
CA LEU A 868 -0.25 -11.26 20.77
C LEU A 868 -1.14 -12.52 20.68
N GLN A 869 -2.12 -12.68 21.58
CA GLN A 869 -3.04 -13.80 21.54
C GLN A 869 -4.04 -13.70 20.39
N GLN A 870 -4.53 -12.50 20.10
CA GLN A 870 -5.48 -12.27 19.00
C GLN A 870 -4.80 -12.30 17.62
N GLN A 871 -3.55 -11.82 17.53
CA GLN A 871 -2.78 -11.89 16.29
C GLN A 871 -2.65 -13.31 15.72
N VAL A 872 -2.59 -14.31 16.60
CA VAL A 872 -2.51 -15.71 16.16
C VAL A 872 -3.77 -16.15 15.40
N ILE A 873 -4.93 -15.58 15.69
CA ILE A 873 -6.19 -15.91 14.99
C ILE A 873 -6.10 -15.50 13.50
N THR A 874 -5.48 -14.34 13.23
CA THR A 874 -5.34 -13.82 11.87
C THR A 874 -4.02 -14.20 11.20
N ALA A 875 -3.18 -14.98 11.87
CA ALA A 875 -1.83 -15.34 11.40
C ALA A 875 -1.82 -16.40 10.27
N TYR A 876 -2.96 -17.06 9.98
CA TYR A 876 -3.02 -18.06 8.92
C TYR A 876 -2.73 -17.41 7.56
N PRO A 877 -1.68 -17.82 6.83
CA PRO A 877 -1.29 -17.16 5.59
C PRO A 877 -2.36 -17.24 4.49
N ASN A 878 -2.37 -16.24 3.62
CA ASN A 878 -3.17 -16.33 2.41
C ASN A 878 -2.73 -17.55 1.58
N PHE A 879 -3.70 -18.26 0.99
CA PHE A 879 -3.43 -19.49 0.23
C PHE A 879 -2.40 -19.31 -0.90
N ARG A 880 -2.28 -18.11 -1.48
CA ARG A 880 -1.29 -17.83 -2.53
C ARG A 880 0.16 -17.79 -2.02
N TYR A 881 0.35 -17.41 -0.75
CA TYR A 881 1.67 -17.30 -0.11
C TYR A 881 1.93 -18.42 0.92
N LEU A 882 0.99 -19.34 1.08
CA LEU A 882 1.07 -20.37 2.11
C LEU A 882 2.28 -21.30 1.93
N SER A 883 2.56 -21.69 0.70
CA SER A 883 3.72 -22.56 0.39
C SER A 883 5.06 -21.85 0.59
N GLU A 884 5.14 -20.54 0.27
CA GLU A 884 6.35 -19.75 0.53
C GLU A 884 6.55 -19.52 2.03
N SER A 885 5.45 -19.26 2.78
CA SER A 885 5.49 -19.12 4.23
C SER A 885 6.01 -20.40 4.90
N LEU A 886 5.57 -21.57 4.41
CA LEU A 886 6.06 -22.85 4.90
C LEU A 886 7.58 -22.99 4.69
N VAL A 887 8.08 -22.70 3.48
CA VAL A 887 9.51 -22.78 3.16
C VAL A 887 10.32 -21.81 4.04
N ALA A 888 9.82 -20.57 4.22
CA ALA A 888 10.47 -19.58 5.08
C ALA A 888 10.53 -20.04 6.55
N TRP A 889 9.49 -20.70 7.05
CA TRP A 889 9.49 -21.27 8.39
C TRP A 889 10.47 -22.45 8.51
N GLU A 890 10.54 -23.32 7.49
CA GLU A 890 11.54 -24.41 7.45
C GLU A 890 12.98 -23.87 7.47
N GLU A 891 13.25 -22.77 6.75
CA GLU A 891 14.57 -22.12 6.76
C GLU A 891 14.94 -21.52 8.13
N LEU A 892 13.96 -21.11 8.91
CA LEU A 892 14.10 -20.66 10.30
C LEU A 892 14.17 -21.83 11.31
N GLY A 893 14.13 -23.08 10.83
CA GLY A 893 14.22 -24.28 11.66
C GLY A 893 12.92 -24.66 12.37
N TYR A 894 11.77 -24.17 11.91
CA TYR A 894 10.47 -24.63 12.39
C TYR A 894 10.02 -25.89 11.67
N ASP A 895 9.42 -26.82 12.42
CA ASP A 895 8.78 -28.03 11.91
C ASP A 895 7.24 -27.98 12.02
N LYS A 896 6.70 -26.85 12.47
CA LYS A 896 5.28 -26.56 12.68
C LYS A 896 5.05 -25.07 12.58
N ASP A 897 3.80 -24.67 12.39
CA ASP A 897 3.38 -23.29 12.43
C ASP A 897 3.88 -22.56 13.69
N PRO A 898 4.72 -21.53 13.54
CA PRO A 898 5.33 -20.83 14.69
C PRO A 898 4.31 -20.06 15.52
N SER A 899 3.18 -19.66 14.96
CA SER A 899 2.15 -18.89 15.66
C SER A 899 1.56 -19.65 16.85
N LYS A 900 1.54 -20.98 16.76
CA LYS A 900 1.09 -21.84 17.86
C LYS A 900 1.98 -21.71 19.10
N TYR A 901 3.28 -21.66 18.91
CA TYR A 901 4.25 -21.47 20.00
C TYR A 901 4.14 -20.06 20.59
N THR A 902 4.08 -19.03 19.74
CA THR A 902 3.88 -17.63 20.15
C THR A 902 2.63 -17.46 21.00
N SER A 903 1.50 -18.06 20.59
CA SER A 903 0.24 -18.00 21.35
C SER A 903 0.36 -18.61 22.74
N GLN A 904 1.03 -19.76 22.86
CA GLN A 904 1.24 -20.41 24.15
C GLN A 904 2.11 -19.55 25.08
N MET A 905 3.22 -19.05 24.56
CA MET A 905 4.16 -18.25 25.34
C MET A 905 3.61 -16.87 25.72
N ALA A 906 2.78 -16.25 24.87
CA ALA A 906 2.17 -14.96 25.16
C ALA A 906 1.39 -14.94 26.51
N LYS A 907 0.81 -16.06 26.92
CA LYS A 907 0.09 -16.18 28.20
C LYS A 907 1.01 -16.00 29.42
N GLU A 908 2.26 -16.40 29.29
CA GLU A 908 3.23 -16.41 30.39
C GLU A 908 4.14 -15.17 30.41
N LEU A 909 4.17 -14.38 29.33
CA LEU A 909 5.01 -13.20 29.24
C LEU A 909 4.70 -12.20 30.35
N SER A 910 5.74 -11.57 30.86
CA SER A 910 5.67 -10.49 31.84
C SER A 910 6.39 -9.25 31.32
N PHE A 911 6.17 -8.11 31.95
CA PHE A 911 6.92 -6.89 31.63
C PHE A 911 8.42 -7.05 31.90
N GLU A 912 8.80 -7.88 32.88
CA GLU A 912 10.19 -8.18 33.18
C GLU A 912 10.90 -8.84 31.98
N ASN A 913 10.22 -9.76 31.26
CA ASN A 913 10.75 -10.35 30.02
C ASN A 913 11.05 -9.29 28.95
N ILE A 914 10.16 -8.34 28.75
CA ILE A 914 10.37 -7.21 27.82
C ILE A 914 11.55 -6.34 28.27
N ASN A 915 11.63 -6.03 29.57
CA ASN A 915 12.68 -5.19 30.13
C ASN A 915 14.06 -5.86 30.08
N ASP A 916 14.11 -7.16 30.32
CA ASP A 916 15.36 -7.93 30.23
C ASP A 916 15.82 -8.05 28.76
N PHE A 917 14.88 -8.26 27.84
CA PHE A 917 15.15 -8.21 26.39
C PHE A 917 15.74 -6.85 26.00
N TYR A 918 15.09 -5.75 26.41
CA TYR A 918 15.56 -4.40 26.15
C TYR A 918 16.99 -4.17 26.69
N LYS A 919 17.27 -4.55 27.94
CA LYS A 919 18.60 -4.37 28.53
C LYS A 919 19.69 -5.15 27.81
N SER A 920 19.36 -6.39 27.39
CA SER A 920 20.30 -7.29 26.74
C SER A 920 20.60 -6.90 25.31
N HIS A 921 19.56 -6.56 24.54
CA HIS A 921 19.65 -6.45 23.08
C HIS A 921 19.64 -5.00 22.56
N ILE A 922 19.19 -4.01 23.37
CA ILE A 922 19.00 -2.63 22.90
C ILE A 922 19.84 -1.63 23.71
N GLN A 923 19.65 -1.60 25.02
CA GLN A 923 20.16 -0.54 25.88
C GLN A 923 21.69 -0.36 25.79
N SER A 924 22.43 -1.45 25.87
CA SER A 924 23.91 -1.46 25.89
C SER A 924 24.54 -1.45 24.50
N GLN A 925 23.77 -1.70 23.43
CA GLN A 925 24.31 -1.81 22.06
C GLN A 925 24.70 -0.45 21.49
N PRO A 926 25.83 -0.34 20.77
CA PRO A 926 26.16 0.86 20.02
C PRO A 926 25.17 1.11 18.90
N MET A 927 24.69 2.35 18.80
CA MET A 927 23.74 2.74 17.77
C MET A 927 24.47 3.38 16.59
N VAL A 928 24.16 2.94 15.39
CA VAL A 928 24.57 3.59 14.14
C VAL A 928 23.40 4.44 13.64
N THR A 929 23.65 5.75 13.51
CA THR A 929 22.66 6.70 13.00
C THR A 929 23.02 7.06 11.56
N MET A 930 22.04 7.04 10.67
CA MET A 930 22.20 7.37 9.25
C MET A 930 21.26 8.51 8.89
N ILE A 931 21.75 9.54 8.23
CA ILE A 931 20.97 10.75 7.95
C ILE A 931 21.14 11.14 6.48
N VAL A 932 20.02 11.35 5.81
CA VAL A 932 19.96 12.04 4.51
C VAL A 932 19.20 13.34 4.73
N GLY A 933 19.87 14.49 4.67
CA GLY A 933 19.25 15.78 4.97
C GLY A 933 20.15 16.98 4.63
N ASP A 934 19.61 18.19 4.81
CA ASP A 934 20.33 19.42 4.54
C ASP A 934 21.27 19.79 5.70
N LYS A 935 22.57 19.66 5.47
CA LYS A 935 23.62 20.00 6.45
C LYS A 935 23.49 21.43 7.00
N SER A 936 23.00 22.39 6.20
CA SER A 936 22.89 23.78 6.62
C SER A 936 21.83 24.02 7.70
N LYS A 937 20.95 23.04 7.93
CA LYS A 937 19.84 23.07 8.90
C LYS A 937 20.17 22.32 10.19
N ILE A 938 21.30 21.61 10.26
CA ILE A 938 21.65 20.71 11.35
C ILE A 938 22.90 21.25 12.03
N ASP A 939 22.87 21.37 13.35
CA ASP A 939 24.06 21.69 14.16
C ASP A 939 24.98 20.46 14.21
N MET A 940 26.02 20.48 13.36
CA MET A 940 26.92 19.35 13.21
C MET A 940 27.82 19.11 14.45
N GLU A 941 28.04 20.13 15.29
CA GLU A 941 28.77 19.99 16.54
C GLU A 941 27.97 19.16 17.54
N LYS A 942 26.69 19.52 17.74
CA LYS A 942 25.78 18.73 18.59
C LYS A 942 25.52 17.34 18.02
N LEU A 943 25.45 17.19 16.68
CA LEU A 943 25.29 15.89 16.06
C LEU A 943 26.48 14.97 16.39
N SER A 944 27.70 15.52 16.53
CA SER A 944 28.88 14.73 16.87
C SER A 944 28.83 14.10 18.27
N GLU A 945 27.91 14.55 19.15
CA GLU A 945 27.69 13.94 20.46
C GLU A 945 27.10 12.51 20.35
N TYR A 946 26.44 12.21 19.24
CA TYR A 946 25.83 10.90 18.96
C TYR A 946 26.80 9.93 18.25
N GLY A 947 28.02 10.33 17.96
CA GLY A 947 29.07 9.49 17.39
C GLY A 947 29.94 10.21 16.38
N GLU A 948 31.00 9.55 15.94
CA GLU A 948 31.92 10.04 14.90
C GLU A 948 31.09 10.24 13.60
N ILE A 949 31.11 11.45 13.03
CA ILE A 949 30.40 11.76 11.80
C ILE A 949 31.23 11.35 10.59
N ILE A 950 30.71 10.44 9.80
CA ILE A 950 31.26 9.98 8.52
C ILE A 950 30.37 10.51 7.40
N THR A 951 30.86 11.53 6.69
CA THR A 951 30.14 12.06 5.52
C THR A 951 30.41 11.16 4.30
N ILE A 952 29.32 10.66 3.72
CA ILE A 952 29.33 9.84 2.49
C ILE A 952 28.80 10.68 1.34
N LYS A 953 29.47 10.61 0.19
CA LYS A 953 28.93 11.18 -1.03
C LYS A 953 27.94 10.19 -1.64
N GLU A 954 26.76 10.64 -1.98
CA GLU A 954 25.68 9.81 -2.57
C GLU A 954 26.19 8.83 -3.64
N LYS A 955 27.09 9.30 -4.54
CA LYS A 955 27.69 8.43 -5.58
C LYS A 955 28.48 7.23 -5.05
N GLU A 956 28.85 7.23 -3.78
CA GLU A 956 29.58 6.12 -3.15
C GLU A 956 28.67 4.95 -2.79
N LEU A 957 27.38 5.18 -2.69
CA LEU A 957 26.36 4.16 -2.44
C LEU A 957 26.08 3.25 -3.65
N TYR A 958 26.49 3.68 -4.83
CA TYR A 958 26.09 3.04 -6.08
C TYR A 958 27.28 2.55 -6.89
N THR A 959 27.05 1.55 -7.71
CA THR A 959 28.01 1.08 -8.74
C THR A 959 28.38 2.21 -9.71
N LYS A 960 29.69 2.36 -10.01
CA LYS A 960 30.24 3.41 -10.91
C LYS A 960 29.85 3.21 -12.36
#